data_9acf05300248c69beee5bd6d29154c64
#
_entry.id   9acf05300248c69beee5bd6d29154c64
#
_cell.length_a   1.000
_cell.length_b   1.000
_cell.length_c   1.000
_cell.angle_alpha   90.00
_cell.angle_beta   90.00
_cell.angle_gamma   90.00
#
_symmetry.space_group_name_H-M   'P 1'
#
loop_
_entity.id
_entity.type
_entity.pdbx_description
1 polymer ?
#
loop_
_entity_poly.entity_id
_entity_poly.type
_entity_poly.pdbx_seq_one_letter_code
_entity_poly.pdbx_strand_id
1 'polypeptide(L)'
;MSDDINKDKKVEEIETSEWLYSLDYVLEHSGPERVIELLRELQVRAHKSGVHVPFSANTPYINTIPRERQSPFPGDREIERRIKSLIRWNAMAMVVKANKLENGIGGHISTYASAATLYEIGFNHFFRGKGDGFEGDQIYFQGHASPGIYARAYLEGRLTKEQLKNFRRDLAPEGGITSYPHPFLMPNFWEFPTVSMGLGPIQAIYQARFNRYLEDRGLKKPGSHVWAFLGDGETDEPEALGAITLASREKLDNLIFVINANLQRLDGPVRGNGKIIQELEAIFRGAGWHVIKVIWGSDWDPLLEKDSDGKLVKRMGEVVDGEYQKYSVEGGAYIRKHFFGKDEELLKMVEQMSDEQLFKMKRGGHDPEKVYAAFKEAVNYTGKPIVIIAXTIKGYGLGEAGEGKNITHQQKKLNEDEMKEFRSRFGIPISDDQIENDPFHKPDENSEEIQYIKKRREELGGFVPTRKTDIRPIKAPPESLFEEFYKGTEGREVSTTMVFVKILAKLLKDKELGKLIVPIVPDEARTFGMEALFRQVGIYSHAGQLYDPVDKDSLLYYKEAKNGQILEEGITEAGSISSFIAAGTSYLSHGINMIPFFIYYSMFGLQRVGDLVWAAGDIGAKGFLLGGTAGRTTLAGEGLQHQDGNSHLLAYPVPNLVTYDPAFAYELALIIRDGIKRMYEDQEHIFYYITLMNENY
;
A
#
# COMPACT_ATOMS: atom_id res chain seq x y z
N MET A 1 -35.86 -32.34 37.05
CA MET A 1 -35.38 -31.67 35.83
C MET A 1 -34.65 -30.35 36.10
N SER A 2 -35.16 -29.40 36.89
CA SER A 2 -34.44 -28.15 37.17
C SER A 2 -33.15 -28.36 37.98
N ASP A 3 -33.21 -29.26 38.94
CA ASP A 3 -32.07 -29.52 39.83
C ASP A 3 -30.96 -30.29 39.12
N ASP A 4 -31.29 -31.15 38.15
CA ASP A 4 -30.30 -31.90 37.37
C ASP A 4 -29.61 -30.96 36.38
N ILE A 5 -30.36 -30.06 35.73
CA ILE A 5 -29.78 -29.07 34.79
C ILE A 5 -28.81 -28.14 35.55
N ASN A 6 -29.15 -27.74 36.76
CA ASN A 6 -28.30 -26.86 37.58
C ASN A 6 -27.03 -27.58 38.03
N LYS A 7 -27.12 -28.91 38.30
CA LYS A 7 -26.00 -29.72 38.71
C LYS A 7 -25.01 -29.93 37.53
N ASP A 8 -25.54 -30.18 36.33
CA ASP A 8 -24.74 -30.38 35.16
C ASP A 8 -23.98 -29.06 34.78
N LYS A 9 -24.65 -27.92 34.86
CA LYS A 9 -24.04 -26.59 34.63
C LYS A 9 -22.88 -26.36 35.61
N LYS A 10 -23.07 -26.70 36.87
CA LYS A 10 -22.03 -26.53 37.91
C LYS A 10 -20.80 -27.40 37.64
N VAL A 11 -21.01 -28.61 37.10
CA VAL A 11 -19.91 -29.52 36.72
C VAL A 11 -19.15 -28.90 35.52
N GLU A 12 -19.85 -28.40 34.51
CA GLU A 12 -19.22 -27.77 33.35
C GLU A 12 -18.41 -26.51 33.74
N GLU A 13 -18.90 -25.72 34.70
CA GLU A 13 -18.18 -24.58 35.23
C GLU A 13 -16.89 -24.96 35.93
N ILE A 14 -16.94 -26.06 36.73
CA ILE A 14 -15.75 -26.56 37.41
C ILE A 14 -14.72 -27.09 36.40
N GLU A 15 -15.16 -27.90 35.43
CA GLU A 15 -14.27 -28.42 34.37
C GLU A 15 -13.59 -27.25 33.61
N THR A 16 -14.36 -26.24 33.23
CA THR A 16 -13.84 -25.07 32.56
C THR A 16 -12.77 -24.36 33.40
N SER A 17 -13.07 -24.15 34.68
CA SER A 17 -12.17 -23.52 35.64
C SER A 17 -10.84 -24.28 35.77
N GLU A 18 -10.92 -25.64 35.86
CA GLU A 18 -9.72 -26.48 35.95
C GLU A 18 -8.84 -26.39 34.72
N TRP A 19 -9.46 -26.36 33.51
CA TRP A 19 -8.70 -26.19 32.25
C TRP A 19 -8.02 -24.83 32.18
N LEU A 20 -8.72 -23.77 32.56
CA LEU A 20 -8.16 -22.41 32.53
C LEU A 20 -7.03 -22.29 33.57
N TYR A 21 -7.21 -22.81 34.77
CA TYR A 21 -6.16 -22.81 35.80
C TYR A 21 -4.90 -23.57 35.33
N SER A 22 -5.10 -24.69 34.66
CA SER A 22 -3.98 -25.46 34.10
C SER A 22 -3.23 -24.70 33.03
N LEU A 23 -3.96 -23.96 32.19
CA LEU A 23 -3.36 -23.11 31.13
C LEU A 23 -2.56 -21.94 31.76
N ASP A 24 -3.13 -21.29 32.79
CA ASP A 24 -2.47 -20.22 33.52
C ASP A 24 -1.16 -20.70 34.15
N TYR A 25 -1.21 -21.90 34.77
CA TYR A 25 -0.02 -22.51 35.34
C TYR A 25 1.09 -22.72 34.28
N VAL A 26 0.72 -23.22 33.10
CA VAL A 26 1.69 -23.43 32.01
C VAL A 26 2.26 -22.09 31.55
N LEU A 27 1.41 -21.06 31.43
CA LEU A 27 1.84 -19.75 31.01
C LEU A 27 2.87 -19.15 32.00
N GLU A 28 2.58 -19.26 33.29
CA GLU A 28 3.45 -18.68 34.34
C GLU A 28 4.79 -19.44 34.47
N HIS A 29 4.78 -20.76 34.31
CA HIS A 29 5.96 -21.59 34.62
C HIS A 29 6.78 -21.97 33.37
N SER A 30 6.14 -22.05 32.20
CA SER A 30 6.79 -22.52 30.97
C SER A 30 6.76 -21.50 29.84
N GLY A 31 6.01 -20.40 30.00
CA GLY A 31 5.97 -19.29 29.08
C GLY A 31 5.02 -19.48 27.90
N PRO A 32 4.86 -18.41 27.09
CA PRO A 32 3.87 -18.38 26.01
C PRO A 32 4.15 -19.38 24.88
N GLU A 33 5.42 -19.72 24.61
CA GLU A 33 5.77 -20.67 23.56
C GLU A 33 5.16 -22.05 23.86
N ARG A 34 5.26 -22.49 25.13
CA ARG A 34 4.72 -23.78 25.54
C ARG A 34 3.18 -23.78 25.46
N VAL A 35 2.54 -22.66 25.78
CA VAL A 35 1.08 -22.53 25.64
C VAL A 35 0.68 -22.71 24.17
N ILE A 36 1.41 -22.09 23.24
CA ILE A 36 1.16 -22.21 21.80
C ILE A 36 1.27 -23.69 21.36
N GLU A 37 2.33 -24.37 21.78
CA GLU A 37 2.53 -25.80 21.46
C GLU A 37 1.37 -26.63 21.97
N LEU A 38 0.99 -26.46 23.24
CA LEU A 38 -0.07 -27.23 23.89
C LEU A 38 -1.40 -27.02 23.16
N LEU A 39 -1.76 -25.77 22.83
CA LEU A 39 -3.01 -25.49 22.11
C LEU A 39 -3.03 -26.17 20.74
N ARG A 40 -1.90 -26.19 20.03
CA ARG A 40 -1.78 -26.91 18.74
C ARG A 40 -2.00 -28.41 18.93
N GLU A 41 -1.37 -29.02 19.94
CA GLU A 41 -1.53 -30.44 20.22
C GLU A 41 -2.99 -30.77 20.54
N LEU A 42 -3.65 -29.95 21.36
CA LEU A 42 -5.06 -30.14 21.72
C LEU A 42 -5.96 -30.05 20.48
N GLN A 43 -5.69 -29.09 19.60
CA GLN A 43 -6.43 -28.92 18.34
C GLN A 43 -6.28 -30.16 17.43
N VAL A 44 -5.05 -30.65 17.27
CA VAL A 44 -4.77 -31.86 16.47
C VAL A 44 -5.53 -33.06 17.08
N ARG A 45 -5.50 -33.20 18.43
CA ARG A 45 -6.18 -34.29 19.12
C ARG A 45 -7.70 -34.24 18.92
N ALA A 46 -8.28 -33.03 19.05
CA ALA A 46 -9.73 -32.83 18.83
C ALA A 46 -10.10 -33.23 17.39
N HIS A 47 -9.32 -32.80 16.40
CA HIS A 47 -9.53 -33.14 14.99
C HIS A 47 -9.48 -34.68 14.78
N LYS A 48 -8.47 -35.37 15.34
CA LYS A 48 -8.33 -36.83 15.23
C LYS A 48 -9.51 -37.57 15.85
N SER A 49 -10.18 -36.95 16.82
CA SER A 49 -11.37 -37.52 17.48
C SER A 49 -12.68 -37.13 16.77
N GLY A 50 -12.60 -36.52 15.61
CA GLY A 50 -13.78 -36.14 14.83
C GLY A 50 -14.48 -34.86 15.31
N VAL A 51 -13.88 -34.14 16.25
CA VAL A 51 -14.46 -32.88 16.74
C VAL A 51 -14.13 -31.76 15.77
N HIS A 52 -15.16 -31.12 15.26
CA HIS A 52 -15.02 -29.95 14.36
C HIS A 52 -14.93 -28.67 15.21
N VAL A 53 -13.70 -28.31 15.56
CA VAL A 53 -13.44 -27.08 16.30
C VAL A 53 -13.74 -25.91 15.36
N PRO A 54 -14.68 -25.01 15.72
CA PRO A 54 -14.95 -23.85 14.86
C PRO A 54 -13.69 -23.01 14.69
N PHE A 55 -13.30 -22.77 13.44
CA PHE A 55 -12.12 -21.96 13.14
C PHE A 55 -12.50 -20.48 13.14
N SER A 56 -11.69 -19.68 13.81
CA SER A 56 -11.75 -18.23 13.67
C SER A 56 -10.32 -17.68 13.57
N ALA A 57 -10.06 -16.88 12.56
CA ALA A 57 -8.79 -16.18 12.41
C ALA A 57 -8.78 -14.86 13.20
N ASN A 58 -9.87 -14.55 13.88
CA ASN A 58 -10.02 -13.31 14.63
C ASN A 58 -9.55 -13.42 16.08
N THR A 59 -8.85 -12.37 16.52
CA THR A 59 -8.60 -12.12 17.93
C THR A 59 -9.73 -11.22 18.48
N PRO A 60 -9.87 -11.07 19.81
CA PRO A 60 -10.89 -10.16 20.35
C PRO A 60 -10.78 -8.76 19.77
N TYR A 61 -11.89 -7.98 19.84
CA TYR A 61 -11.98 -6.64 19.24
C TYR A 61 -11.29 -5.59 20.12
N ILE A 62 -9.98 -5.81 20.34
CA ILE A 62 -9.10 -4.94 21.14
C ILE A 62 -7.77 -4.75 20.41
N ASN A 63 -6.92 -3.92 20.96
CA ASN A 63 -5.58 -3.67 20.41
C ASN A 63 -4.72 -4.94 20.49
N THR A 64 -3.94 -5.20 19.44
CA THR A 64 -3.01 -6.34 19.40
C THR A 64 -1.88 -6.17 20.43
N ILE A 65 -1.40 -4.93 20.61
CA ILE A 65 -0.32 -4.63 21.56
C ILE A 65 -0.97 -4.17 22.86
N PRO A 66 -0.90 -4.96 23.93
CA PRO A 66 -1.43 -4.52 25.23
C PRO A 66 -0.58 -3.40 25.80
N ARG A 67 -1.15 -2.61 26.70
CA ARG A 67 -0.52 -1.42 27.29
C ARG A 67 0.88 -1.68 27.84
N GLU A 68 1.05 -2.81 28.54
CA GLU A 68 2.30 -3.17 29.21
C GLU A 68 3.44 -3.45 28.23
N ARG A 69 3.13 -3.76 26.98
CA ARG A 69 4.12 -4.07 25.93
C ARG A 69 4.32 -2.93 24.93
N GLN A 70 3.67 -1.79 25.14
CA GLN A 70 3.83 -0.63 24.26
C GLN A 70 5.22 -0.03 24.42
N SER A 71 5.87 0.24 23.28
CA SER A 71 7.12 1.01 23.28
C SER A 71 6.84 2.44 23.76
N PRO A 72 7.69 3.00 24.63
CA PRO A 72 7.51 4.39 25.08
C PRO A 72 7.54 5.35 23.90
N PHE A 73 6.66 6.34 23.92
CA PHE A 73 6.59 7.37 22.89
C PHE A 73 7.78 8.34 23.08
N PRO A 74 8.62 8.50 22.05
CA PRO A 74 9.85 9.29 22.20
C PRO A 74 9.68 10.78 21.87
N GLY A 75 8.57 11.18 21.27
CA GLY A 75 8.36 12.53 20.77
C GLY A 75 7.82 13.50 21.82
N ASP A 76 7.80 14.78 21.49
CA ASP A 76 7.16 15.82 22.29
C ASP A 76 5.68 15.90 21.91
N ARG A 77 4.82 15.37 22.79
CA ARG A 77 3.36 15.29 22.56
C ARG A 77 2.74 16.67 22.31
N GLU A 78 3.22 17.70 22.99
CA GLU A 78 2.65 19.04 22.87
C GLU A 78 3.04 19.70 21.53
N ILE A 79 4.32 19.63 21.18
CA ILE A 79 4.81 20.19 19.90
C ILE A 79 4.15 19.44 18.74
N GLU A 80 4.10 18.10 18.80
CA GLU A 80 3.49 17.30 17.70
C GLU A 80 1.99 17.56 17.58
N ARG A 81 1.30 17.80 18.70
CA ARG A 81 -0.12 18.18 18.67
C ARG A 81 -0.31 19.51 17.93
N ARG A 82 0.57 20.51 18.23
CA ARG A 82 0.51 21.82 17.56
C ARG A 82 0.80 21.69 16.06
N ILE A 83 1.83 20.92 15.70
CA ILE A 83 2.19 20.67 14.29
C ILE A 83 0.99 20.04 13.55
N LYS A 84 0.39 19.01 14.14
CA LYS A 84 -0.77 18.32 13.54
C LYS A 84 -1.94 19.29 13.35
N SER A 85 -2.17 20.19 14.31
CA SER A 85 -3.22 21.21 14.21
C SER A 85 -2.94 22.17 13.04
N LEU A 86 -1.70 22.60 12.86
CA LEU A 86 -1.29 23.48 11.76
C LEU A 86 -1.47 22.78 10.40
N ILE A 87 -1.12 21.50 10.32
CA ILE A 87 -1.28 20.72 9.08
C ILE A 87 -2.77 20.57 8.75
N ARG A 88 -3.60 20.20 9.74
CA ARG A 88 -5.06 20.09 9.56
C ARG A 88 -5.64 21.42 9.10
N TRP A 89 -5.21 22.52 9.69
CA TRP A 89 -5.67 23.86 9.33
C TRP A 89 -5.35 24.18 7.87
N ASN A 90 -4.09 24.05 7.46
CA ASN A 90 -3.66 24.41 6.10
C ASN A 90 -4.29 23.49 5.05
N ALA A 91 -4.47 22.20 5.36
CA ALA A 91 -5.16 21.26 4.48
C ALA A 91 -6.63 21.68 4.27
N MET A 92 -7.32 22.05 5.33
CA MET A 92 -8.69 22.52 5.27
C MET A 92 -8.79 23.84 4.52
N ALA A 93 -7.90 24.80 4.84
CA ALA A 93 -7.87 26.12 4.19
C ALA A 93 -7.69 25.97 2.68
N MET A 94 -6.83 25.04 2.24
CA MET A 94 -6.58 24.77 0.81
C MET A 94 -7.86 24.31 0.10
N VAL A 95 -8.57 23.34 0.69
CA VAL A 95 -9.82 22.81 0.11
C VAL A 95 -10.92 23.86 0.08
N VAL A 96 -11.09 24.61 1.19
CA VAL A 96 -12.13 25.66 1.29
C VAL A 96 -11.84 26.79 0.29
N LYS A 97 -10.58 27.24 0.18
CA LYS A 97 -10.22 28.31 -0.75
C LYS A 97 -10.45 27.88 -2.20
N ALA A 98 -10.08 26.65 -2.55
CA ALA A 98 -10.33 26.13 -3.90
C ALA A 98 -11.83 26.14 -4.25
N ASN A 99 -12.69 25.78 -3.30
CA ASN A 99 -14.15 25.82 -3.48
C ASN A 99 -14.69 27.24 -3.63
N LYS A 100 -14.08 28.22 -2.93
CA LYS A 100 -14.49 29.64 -3.03
C LYS A 100 -14.09 30.23 -4.38
N LEU A 101 -12.92 29.88 -4.88
CA LEU A 101 -12.40 30.43 -6.14
C LEU A 101 -13.20 29.94 -7.35
N GLU A 102 -13.58 28.68 -7.36
CA GLU A 102 -14.36 28.13 -8.46
C GLU A 102 -15.24 26.98 -7.96
N ASN A 103 -16.52 27.13 -8.15
CA ASN A 103 -17.52 26.16 -7.67
C ASN A 103 -17.28 24.79 -8.31
N GLY A 104 -17.08 23.78 -7.48
CA GLY A 104 -16.90 22.41 -7.94
C GLY A 104 -15.45 21.93 -8.03
N ILE A 105 -14.47 22.83 -7.96
CA ILE A 105 -13.06 22.40 -7.97
C ILE A 105 -12.72 21.64 -6.69
N GLY A 106 -12.98 22.23 -5.55
CA GLY A 106 -12.86 21.62 -4.22
C GLY A 106 -11.79 20.60 -4.01
N GLY A 107 -12.07 19.68 -3.10
CA GLY A 107 -11.17 18.58 -2.76
C GLY A 107 -11.77 17.81 -1.60
N HIS A 108 -11.08 16.78 -1.18
CA HIS A 108 -11.51 15.93 -0.06
C HIS A 108 -10.64 16.23 1.16
N ILE A 109 -11.26 16.39 2.32
CA ILE A 109 -10.53 16.63 3.58
C ILE A 109 -10.78 15.52 4.61
N SER A 110 -11.92 14.83 4.53
CA SER A 110 -12.33 13.87 5.56
C SER A 110 -11.38 12.67 5.69
N THR A 111 -10.77 12.22 4.58
CA THR A 111 -9.80 11.11 4.60
C THR A 111 -8.54 11.53 5.36
N TYR A 112 -7.97 12.70 5.04
CA TYR A 112 -6.81 13.18 5.77
C TYR A 112 -7.17 13.43 7.25
N ALA A 113 -8.33 14.02 7.52
CA ALA A 113 -8.75 14.29 8.89
C ALA A 113 -8.78 13.00 9.73
N SER A 114 -9.26 11.88 9.16
CA SER A 114 -9.25 10.59 9.87
C SER A 114 -7.85 10.01 10.02
N ALA A 115 -6.95 10.20 9.04
CA ALA A 115 -5.62 9.59 9.00
C ALA A 115 -4.51 10.50 9.55
N ALA A 116 -4.84 11.70 10.04
CA ALA A 116 -3.83 12.71 10.40
C ALA A 116 -2.79 12.21 11.41
N THR A 117 -3.21 11.46 12.43
CA THR A 117 -2.29 10.92 13.43
C THR A 117 -1.39 9.84 12.82
N LEU A 118 -1.93 9.01 11.93
CA LEU A 118 -1.16 7.96 11.25
C LEU A 118 0.00 8.59 10.45
N TYR A 119 -0.30 9.63 9.66
CA TYR A 119 0.72 10.31 8.87
C TYR A 119 1.71 11.08 9.75
N GLU A 120 1.22 11.77 10.77
CA GLU A 120 2.08 12.56 11.64
C GLU A 120 3.14 11.70 12.33
N ILE A 121 2.72 10.54 12.86
CA ILE A 121 3.64 9.57 13.47
C ILE A 121 4.64 9.05 12.43
N GLY A 122 4.17 8.76 11.23
CA GLY A 122 5.03 8.32 10.12
C GLY A 122 6.10 9.35 9.80
N PHE A 123 5.70 10.60 9.57
CA PHE A 123 6.62 11.69 9.21
C PHE A 123 7.61 12.03 10.31
N ASN A 124 7.17 12.00 11.58
CA ASN A 124 8.03 12.42 12.70
C ASN A 124 8.96 11.31 13.20
N HIS A 125 8.60 10.02 12.99
CA HIS A 125 9.34 8.93 13.66
C HIS A 125 9.79 7.78 12.77
N PHE A 126 9.21 7.61 11.57
CA PHE A 126 9.45 6.36 10.81
C PHE A 126 9.86 6.54 9.36
N PHE A 127 9.21 7.42 8.60
CA PHE A 127 9.45 7.53 7.15
C PHE A 127 10.84 8.07 6.88
N ARG A 128 11.71 7.26 6.29
CA ARG A 128 13.11 7.66 6.02
C ARG A 128 13.24 8.23 4.62
N GLY A 129 13.97 9.34 4.53
CA GLY A 129 14.32 9.97 3.25
C GLY A 129 15.49 9.26 2.56
N LYS A 130 15.87 9.77 1.41
CA LYS A 130 16.94 9.21 0.56
C LYS A 130 18.26 9.99 0.69
N GLY A 131 18.50 10.59 1.86
CA GLY A 131 19.72 11.33 2.17
C GLY A 131 20.91 10.43 2.50
N ASP A 132 22.05 11.03 2.74
CA ASP A 132 23.29 10.31 3.03
C ASP A 132 23.13 9.32 4.19
N GLY A 133 23.47 8.07 3.94
CA GLY A 133 23.39 7.00 4.94
C GLY A 133 22.04 6.30 5.02
N PHE A 134 21.07 6.72 4.22
CA PHE A 134 19.73 6.14 4.19
C PHE A 134 19.37 5.64 2.80
N GLU A 135 18.83 4.42 2.72
CA GLU A 135 18.31 3.88 1.45
C GLU A 135 16.97 4.50 1.07
N GLY A 136 16.28 5.08 2.06
CA GLY A 136 14.98 5.71 1.89
C GLY A 136 13.83 4.71 1.85
N ASP A 137 12.70 5.13 2.40
CA ASP A 137 11.46 4.36 2.33
C ASP A 137 10.63 4.83 1.14
N GLN A 138 9.78 3.94 0.64
CA GLN A 138 8.86 4.23 -0.45
C GLN A 138 7.44 4.21 0.13
N ILE A 139 6.66 5.26 -0.14
CA ILE A 139 5.37 5.42 0.52
C ILE A 139 4.28 5.66 -0.53
N TYR A 140 3.33 4.72 -0.57
CA TYR A 140 2.09 4.85 -1.34
C TYR A 140 1.08 5.57 -0.43
N PHE A 141 1.00 6.89 -0.54
CA PHE A 141 0.07 7.69 0.25
C PHE A 141 -1.35 7.45 -0.24
N GLN A 142 -2.32 7.40 0.67
CA GLN A 142 -3.73 7.30 0.26
C GLN A 142 -4.10 8.57 -0.54
N GLY A 143 -4.58 8.39 -1.76
CA GLY A 143 -4.79 9.51 -2.69
C GLY A 143 -5.63 10.65 -2.11
N HIS A 144 -6.73 10.31 -1.45
CA HIS A 144 -7.65 11.29 -0.86
C HIS A 144 -7.05 12.04 0.34
N ALA A 145 -5.87 11.62 0.84
CA ALA A 145 -5.17 12.30 1.95
C ALA A 145 -4.19 13.37 1.46
N SER A 146 -4.05 13.58 0.14
CA SER A 146 -3.07 14.50 -0.45
C SER A 146 -3.08 15.92 0.16
N PRO A 147 -4.25 16.52 0.52
CA PRO A 147 -4.21 17.85 1.13
C PRO A 147 -3.34 17.93 2.40
N GLY A 148 -3.36 16.89 3.23
CA GLY A 148 -2.49 16.84 4.43
C GLY A 148 -1.01 16.72 4.10
N ILE A 149 -0.69 15.96 3.05
CA ILE A 149 0.70 15.80 2.61
C ILE A 149 1.24 17.14 2.08
N TYR A 150 0.44 17.86 1.29
CA TYR A 150 0.80 19.20 0.80
C TYR A 150 0.95 20.20 1.96
N ALA A 151 0.02 20.17 2.93
CA ALA A 151 0.09 21.05 4.09
C ALA A 151 1.36 20.78 4.91
N ARG A 152 1.74 19.51 5.09
CA ARG A 152 2.99 19.11 5.74
C ARG A 152 4.19 19.67 4.96
N ALA A 153 4.22 19.47 3.65
CA ALA A 153 5.30 19.94 2.79
C ALA A 153 5.44 21.48 2.82
N TYR A 154 4.31 22.19 2.96
CA TYR A 154 4.33 23.64 3.14
C TYR A 154 5.04 24.05 4.43
N LEU A 155 4.73 23.38 5.53
CA LEU A 155 5.45 23.65 6.81
C LEU A 155 6.94 23.30 6.71
N GLU A 156 7.28 22.27 5.93
CA GLU A 156 8.67 21.86 5.68
C GLU A 156 9.43 22.83 4.77
N GLY A 157 8.72 23.79 4.12
CA GLY A 157 9.34 24.73 3.20
C GLY A 157 9.52 24.19 1.77
N ARG A 158 8.92 23.05 1.46
CA ARG A 158 9.01 22.39 0.14
C ARG A 158 7.98 22.90 -0.87
N LEU A 159 6.88 23.44 -0.37
CA LEU A 159 5.83 24.06 -1.20
C LEU A 159 5.61 25.48 -0.71
N THR A 160 5.22 26.35 -1.64
CA THR A 160 4.94 27.75 -1.36
C THR A 160 3.47 27.97 -1.06
N LYS A 161 3.15 29.08 -0.44
CA LYS A 161 1.77 29.52 -0.22
C LYS A 161 1.01 29.63 -1.54
N GLU A 162 1.67 30.14 -2.57
CA GLU A 162 1.05 30.33 -3.89
C GLU A 162 0.69 28.97 -4.52
N GLN A 163 1.52 27.95 -4.34
CA GLN A 163 1.19 26.60 -4.79
C GLN A 163 -0.04 26.06 -4.06
N LEU A 164 -0.15 26.27 -2.74
CA LEU A 164 -1.33 25.85 -1.99
C LEU A 164 -2.61 26.57 -2.46
N LYS A 165 -2.51 27.87 -2.81
CA LYS A 165 -3.62 28.63 -3.38
C LYS A 165 -4.10 28.04 -4.71
N ASN A 166 -3.19 27.38 -5.44
CA ASN A 166 -3.46 26.77 -6.74
C ASN A 166 -3.69 25.25 -6.65
N PHE A 167 -4.24 24.79 -5.52
CA PHE A 167 -4.62 23.38 -5.35
C PHE A 167 -5.69 23.01 -6.41
N ARG A 168 -5.41 21.93 -7.14
CA ARG A 168 -6.25 21.40 -8.25
C ARG A 168 -6.29 22.34 -9.47
N ARG A 169 -5.31 23.23 -9.56
CA ARG A 169 -5.11 24.12 -10.72
C ARG A 169 -3.71 23.86 -11.27
N ASP A 170 -3.51 22.65 -11.76
CA ASP A 170 -2.21 22.07 -12.09
C ASP A 170 -1.41 22.91 -13.09
N LEU A 171 -2.10 23.62 -13.99
CA LEU A 171 -1.48 24.40 -15.06
C LEU A 171 -1.41 25.90 -14.74
N ALA A 172 -1.61 26.30 -13.49
CA ALA A 172 -1.51 27.72 -13.09
C ALA A 172 -0.10 28.24 -13.39
N PRO A 173 0.02 29.44 -13.99
CA PRO A 173 1.35 29.99 -14.36
C PRO A 173 2.31 30.14 -13.18
N GLU A 174 1.79 30.40 -11.97
CA GLU A 174 2.58 30.53 -10.73
C GLU A 174 2.93 29.18 -10.09
N GLY A 175 2.55 28.10 -10.73
CA GLY A 175 2.69 26.74 -10.22
C GLY A 175 1.46 26.27 -9.46
N GLY A 176 0.95 25.12 -9.83
CA GLY A 176 -0.18 24.48 -9.17
C GLY A 176 0.22 23.15 -8.57
N ILE A 177 -0.69 22.58 -7.78
CA ILE A 177 -0.51 21.25 -7.20
C ILE A 177 -1.73 20.38 -7.51
N THR A 178 -1.47 19.10 -7.72
CA THR A 178 -2.45 18.15 -8.25
C THR A 178 -3.47 17.71 -7.19
N SER A 179 -4.63 17.25 -7.66
CA SER A 179 -5.71 16.79 -6.79
C SER A 179 -5.32 15.54 -6.01
N TYR A 180 -4.58 14.63 -6.64
CA TYR A 180 -4.09 13.37 -6.07
C TYR A 180 -2.61 13.24 -6.40
N PRO A 181 -1.88 12.32 -5.78
CA PRO A 181 -0.50 12.07 -6.18
C PRO A 181 -0.38 11.80 -7.68
N HIS A 182 0.34 12.66 -8.38
CA HIS A 182 0.46 12.64 -9.85
C HIS A 182 1.92 12.93 -10.25
N PRO A 183 2.76 11.88 -10.33
CA PRO A 183 4.20 12.09 -10.60
C PRO A 183 4.53 12.80 -11.92
N PHE A 184 3.73 12.60 -12.97
CA PHE A 184 3.97 13.28 -14.25
C PHE A 184 3.90 14.80 -14.10
N LEU A 185 2.89 15.31 -13.38
CA LEU A 185 2.70 16.75 -13.19
C LEU A 185 3.52 17.33 -12.02
N MET A 186 3.93 16.50 -11.08
CA MET A 186 4.78 16.92 -9.95
C MET A 186 5.99 15.97 -9.80
N PRO A 187 6.87 15.94 -10.82
CA PRO A 187 7.95 14.93 -10.91
C PRO A 187 9.02 15.03 -9.81
N ASN A 188 9.15 16.20 -9.19
CA ASN A 188 10.13 16.41 -8.11
C ASN A 188 9.50 16.19 -6.72
N PHE A 189 8.22 15.81 -6.66
CA PHE A 189 7.50 15.66 -5.39
C PHE A 189 6.95 14.24 -5.22
N TRP A 190 6.00 13.82 -6.06
CA TRP A 190 5.34 12.52 -5.90
C TRP A 190 6.18 11.37 -6.46
N GLU A 191 6.26 10.29 -5.71
CA GLU A 191 6.95 9.07 -6.15
C GLU A 191 6.00 8.11 -6.87
N PHE A 192 4.76 7.98 -6.38
CA PHE A 192 3.77 7.04 -6.91
C PHE A 192 2.43 7.71 -7.15
N PRO A 193 1.73 7.37 -8.26
CA PRO A 193 0.35 7.83 -8.46
C PRO A 193 -0.59 6.96 -7.63
N THR A 194 -1.48 7.59 -6.87
CA THR A 194 -2.50 6.88 -6.08
C THR A 194 -3.80 7.66 -6.13
N VAL A 195 -4.92 6.93 -6.10
CA VAL A 195 -6.25 7.56 -6.13
C VAL A 195 -7.24 6.89 -5.17
N SER A 196 -6.76 5.95 -4.33
CA SER A 196 -7.56 5.18 -3.37
C SER A 196 -8.58 4.25 -4.06
N MET A 197 -8.14 3.59 -5.14
CA MET A 197 -8.97 2.66 -5.94
C MET A 197 -8.30 1.30 -6.12
N GLY A 198 -7.44 0.91 -5.17
CA GLY A 198 -6.87 -0.45 -5.10
C GLY A 198 -5.54 -0.65 -5.80
N LEU A 199 -5.13 0.22 -6.72
CA LEU A 199 -3.90 0.02 -7.49
C LEU A 199 -2.63 0.26 -6.65
N GLY A 200 -2.70 1.14 -5.64
CA GLY A 200 -1.57 1.38 -4.73
C GLY A 200 -1.15 0.10 -3.98
N PRO A 201 -2.08 -0.60 -3.33
CA PRO A 201 -1.73 -1.83 -2.63
C PRO A 201 -1.04 -2.91 -3.47
N ILE A 202 -1.56 -3.22 -4.67
CA ILE A 202 -0.92 -4.23 -5.51
C ILE A 202 0.47 -3.77 -5.96
N GLN A 203 0.60 -2.50 -6.37
CA GLN A 203 1.91 -1.96 -6.76
C GLN A 203 2.89 -2.01 -5.59
N ALA A 204 2.45 -1.70 -4.37
CA ALA A 204 3.31 -1.72 -3.18
C ALA A 204 3.86 -3.14 -2.89
N ILE A 205 3.04 -4.17 -3.07
CA ILE A 205 3.47 -5.56 -2.89
C ILE A 205 4.62 -5.88 -3.88
N TYR A 206 4.40 -5.58 -5.16
CA TYR A 206 5.40 -5.89 -6.20
C TYR A 206 6.62 -4.95 -6.10
N GLN A 207 6.45 -3.73 -5.61
CA GLN A 207 7.58 -2.84 -5.31
C GLN A 207 8.46 -3.42 -4.20
N ALA A 208 7.84 -3.90 -3.11
CA ALA A 208 8.59 -4.53 -2.01
C ALA A 208 9.33 -5.78 -2.49
N ARG A 209 8.67 -6.58 -3.33
CA ARG A 209 9.28 -7.77 -3.94
C ARG A 209 10.44 -7.38 -4.85
N PHE A 210 10.27 -6.34 -5.67
CA PHE A 210 11.32 -5.87 -6.58
C PHE A 210 12.52 -5.28 -5.80
N ASN A 211 12.26 -4.59 -4.69
CA ASN A 211 13.36 -4.14 -3.82
C ASN A 211 14.18 -5.34 -3.33
N ARG A 212 13.51 -6.42 -2.90
CA ARG A 212 14.17 -7.65 -2.46
C ARG A 212 14.95 -8.31 -3.61
N TYR A 213 14.40 -8.32 -4.83
CA TYR A 213 15.08 -8.78 -6.04
C TYR A 213 16.38 -8.02 -6.28
N LEU A 214 16.36 -6.69 -6.15
CA LEU A 214 17.59 -5.88 -6.31
C LEU A 214 18.60 -6.17 -5.20
N GLU A 215 18.13 -6.36 -3.97
CA GLU A 215 18.98 -6.70 -2.82
C GLU A 215 19.65 -8.07 -3.01
N ASP A 216 18.90 -9.08 -3.39
CA ASP A 216 19.39 -10.46 -3.61
C ASP A 216 20.38 -10.54 -4.76
N ARG A 217 20.29 -9.63 -5.72
CA ARG A 217 21.20 -9.53 -6.85
C ARG A 217 22.38 -8.59 -6.57
N GLY A 218 22.46 -8.01 -5.38
CA GLY A 218 23.56 -7.11 -4.99
C GLY A 218 23.53 -5.73 -5.65
N LEU A 219 22.37 -5.33 -6.18
CA LEU A 219 22.21 -4.05 -6.88
C LEU A 219 21.73 -2.94 -5.96
N LYS A 220 21.20 -3.28 -4.78
CA LYS A 220 20.67 -2.35 -3.80
C LYS A 220 21.02 -2.84 -2.39
N LYS A 221 21.26 -1.92 -1.47
CA LYS A 221 21.46 -2.27 -0.06
C LYS A 221 20.10 -2.55 0.61
N PRO A 222 20.05 -3.49 1.56
CA PRO A 222 18.82 -3.76 2.29
C PRO A 222 18.49 -2.68 3.33
N GLY A 223 17.28 -2.72 3.87
CA GLY A 223 16.88 -1.93 5.02
C GLY A 223 15.79 -0.90 4.79
N SER A 224 15.37 -0.67 3.53
CA SER A 224 14.24 0.22 3.25
C SER A 224 12.90 -0.52 3.41
N HIS A 225 11.85 0.23 3.74
CA HIS A 225 10.49 -0.30 3.80
C HIS A 225 9.64 0.31 2.69
N VAL A 226 8.65 -0.47 2.26
CA VAL A 226 7.56 0.01 1.41
C VAL A 226 6.32 0.11 2.28
N TRP A 227 5.75 1.31 2.37
CA TRP A 227 4.53 1.59 3.13
C TRP A 227 3.38 1.81 2.15
N ALA A 228 2.21 1.25 2.44
CA ALA A 228 1.01 1.54 1.66
C ALA A 228 -0.14 1.92 2.58
N PHE A 229 -0.68 3.11 2.37
CA PHE A 229 -1.82 3.63 3.12
C PHE A 229 -3.07 3.45 2.28
N LEU A 230 -4.06 2.75 2.82
CA LEU A 230 -5.30 2.48 2.10
C LEU A 230 -6.52 2.59 3.03
N GLY A 231 -7.67 2.83 2.43
CA GLY A 231 -8.94 2.87 3.16
C GLY A 231 -9.56 1.49 3.31
N ASP A 232 -10.36 1.31 4.35
CA ASP A 232 -11.11 0.07 4.56
C ASP A 232 -12.07 -0.21 3.39
N GLY A 233 -12.75 0.83 2.87
CA GLY A 233 -13.61 0.68 1.69
C GLY A 233 -12.84 0.38 0.41
N GLU A 234 -11.59 0.80 0.32
CA GLU A 234 -10.72 0.49 -0.82
C GLU A 234 -10.44 -1.02 -0.96
N THR A 235 -10.56 -1.76 0.13
CA THR A 235 -10.38 -3.22 0.10
C THR A 235 -11.49 -3.97 -0.64
N ASP A 236 -12.57 -3.29 -1.04
CA ASP A 236 -13.56 -3.88 -1.95
C ASP A 236 -12.98 -4.06 -3.37
N GLU A 237 -11.93 -3.32 -3.74
CA GLU A 237 -11.27 -3.49 -5.03
C GLU A 237 -10.43 -4.79 -5.01
N PRO A 238 -10.60 -5.67 -6.02
CA PRO A 238 -9.83 -6.93 -6.06
C PRO A 238 -8.32 -6.73 -6.00
N GLU A 239 -7.80 -5.66 -6.62
CA GLU A 239 -6.37 -5.35 -6.65
C GLU A 239 -5.82 -5.06 -5.24
N ALA A 240 -6.64 -4.56 -4.32
CA ALA A 240 -6.19 -4.29 -2.95
C ALA A 240 -5.81 -5.57 -2.20
N LEU A 241 -6.48 -6.68 -2.51
CA LEU A 241 -6.30 -7.96 -1.82
C LEU A 241 -5.71 -9.06 -2.72
N GLY A 242 -5.57 -8.80 -4.01
CA GLY A 242 -5.27 -9.83 -5.00
C GLY A 242 -3.91 -10.51 -4.87
N ALA A 243 -2.92 -9.85 -4.29
CA ALA A 243 -1.55 -10.37 -4.21
C ALA A 243 -1.05 -10.58 -2.77
N ILE A 244 -1.93 -10.51 -1.76
CA ILE A 244 -1.50 -10.59 -0.36
C ILE A 244 -0.87 -11.95 -0.01
N THR A 245 -1.29 -13.03 -0.67
CA THR A 245 -0.69 -14.36 -0.45
C THR A 245 0.73 -14.43 -1.00
N LEU A 246 1.01 -13.75 -2.12
CA LEU A 246 2.37 -13.65 -2.66
C LEU A 246 3.29 -12.97 -1.64
N ALA A 247 2.84 -11.88 -1.04
CA ALA A 247 3.64 -11.12 -0.07
C ALA A 247 4.10 -12.00 1.10
N SER A 248 3.21 -12.83 1.64
CA SER A 248 3.55 -13.74 2.74
C SER A 248 4.42 -14.92 2.28
N ARG A 249 4.12 -15.49 1.11
CA ARG A 249 4.90 -16.60 0.54
C ARG A 249 6.37 -16.19 0.34
N GLU A 250 6.59 -14.94 -0.08
CA GLU A 250 7.93 -14.40 -0.28
C GLU A 250 8.49 -13.71 0.97
N LYS A 251 7.77 -13.78 2.09
CA LYS A 251 8.21 -13.25 3.39
C LYS A 251 8.65 -11.78 3.30
N LEU A 252 7.84 -10.94 2.66
CA LEU A 252 8.17 -9.54 2.42
C LEU A 252 8.03 -8.71 3.72
N ASP A 253 8.96 -8.88 4.63
CA ASP A 253 8.98 -8.14 5.90
C ASP A 253 9.42 -6.67 5.72
N ASN A 254 9.74 -6.29 4.50
CA ASN A 254 9.96 -4.89 4.11
C ASN A 254 8.68 -4.19 3.65
N LEU A 255 7.51 -4.83 3.80
CA LEU A 255 6.21 -4.30 3.35
C LEU A 255 5.28 -4.08 4.53
N ILE A 256 4.76 -2.86 4.66
CA ILE A 256 3.84 -2.46 5.73
C ILE A 256 2.60 -1.81 5.12
N PHE A 257 1.44 -2.44 5.31
CA PHE A 257 0.14 -1.82 4.98
C PHE A 257 -0.40 -1.10 6.22
N VAL A 258 -0.97 0.09 6.02
CA VAL A 258 -1.66 0.85 7.08
C VAL A 258 -3.09 1.11 6.58
N ILE A 259 -4.06 0.41 7.16
CA ILE A 259 -5.46 0.55 6.78
C ILE A 259 -6.14 1.56 7.70
N ASN A 260 -6.57 2.67 7.11
CA ASN A 260 -7.35 3.70 7.77
C ASN A 260 -8.81 3.22 7.82
N ALA A 261 -9.15 2.49 8.89
CA ALA A 261 -10.48 1.89 9.06
C ALA A 261 -11.43 2.89 9.72
N ASN A 262 -11.97 3.80 8.92
CA ASN A 262 -12.94 4.79 9.40
C ASN A 262 -14.40 4.30 9.27
N LEU A 263 -14.60 3.07 8.84
CA LEU A 263 -15.87 2.32 8.76
C LEU A 263 -16.85 2.86 7.72
N GLN A 264 -16.45 3.85 6.89
CA GLN A 264 -17.40 4.55 6.00
C GLN A 264 -16.91 4.64 4.56
N ARG A 265 -17.82 4.38 3.62
CA ARG A 265 -17.72 4.70 2.20
C ARG A 265 -18.41 6.05 1.92
N LEU A 266 -18.61 6.35 0.64
CA LEU A 266 -19.36 7.54 0.21
C LEU A 266 -20.82 7.49 0.66
N ASP A 267 -21.46 6.35 0.47
CA ASP A 267 -22.92 6.20 0.65
C ASP A 267 -23.31 5.79 2.06
N GLY A 268 -22.39 5.25 2.85
CA GLY A 268 -22.70 4.74 4.19
C GLY A 268 -21.57 3.90 4.77
N PRO A 269 -21.86 3.02 5.72
CA PRO A 269 -20.83 2.18 6.32
C PRO A 269 -20.27 1.15 5.33
N VAL A 270 -19.00 0.79 5.50
CA VAL A 270 -18.35 -0.26 4.67
C VAL A 270 -19.05 -1.60 4.92
N ARG A 271 -19.27 -1.96 6.20
CA ARG A 271 -19.93 -3.21 6.60
C ARG A 271 -20.94 -2.93 7.71
N GLY A 272 -22.05 -2.25 7.40
CA GLY A 272 -23.01 -1.77 8.39
C GLY A 272 -23.45 -2.82 9.42
N ASN A 273 -23.81 -4.02 8.97
CA ASN A 273 -24.26 -5.11 9.83
C ASN A 273 -23.10 -6.07 10.21
N GLY A 274 -21.88 -5.74 9.82
CA GLY A 274 -20.69 -6.56 10.08
C GLY A 274 -19.61 -5.76 10.80
N LYS A 275 -18.36 -6.25 10.68
CA LYS A 275 -17.19 -5.63 11.30
C LYS A 275 -16.01 -5.73 10.33
N ILE A 276 -15.76 -4.65 9.58
CA ILE A 276 -14.71 -4.63 8.56
C ILE A 276 -13.32 -4.93 9.15
N ILE A 277 -13.03 -4.44 10.37
CA ILE A 277 -11.74 -4.69 11.02
C ILE A 277 -11.54 -6.20 11.26
N GLN A 278 -12.59 -6.89 11.71
CA GLN A 278 -12.52 -8.35 11.95
C GLN A 278 -12.44 -9.12 10.63
N GLU A 279 -13.18 -8.67 9.61
CA GLU A 279 -13.10 -9.26 8.27
C GLU A 279 -11.67 -9.16 7.71
N LEU A 280 -11.08 -7.96 7.77
CA LEU A 280 -9.72 -7.73 7.29
C LEU A 280 -8.69 -8.51 8.13
N GLU A 281 -8.83 -8.54 9.46
CA GLU A 281 -7.96 -9.36 10.30
C GLU A 281 -7.95 -10.82 9.82
N ALA A 282 -9.15 -11.39 9.61
CA ALA A 282 -9.27 -12.78 9.17
C ALA A 282 -8.61 -13.01 7.81
N ILE A 283 -8.82 -12.09 6.86
CA ILE A 283 -8.26 -12.17 5.50
C ILE A 283 -6.72 -12.14 5.57
N PHE A 284 -6.14 -11.15 6.25
CA PHE A 284 -4.68 -11.00 6.30
C PHE A 284 -4.01 -12.10 7.12
N ARG A 285 -4.61 -12.52 8.24
CA ARG A 285 -4.09 -13.68 9.02
C ARG A 285 -4.15 -14.95 8.19
N GLY A 286 -5.26 -15.18 7.48
CA GLY A 286 -5.42 -16.33 6.58
C GLY A 286 -4.39 -16.33 5.46
N ALA A 287 -4.00 -15.15 4.99
CA ALA A 287 -2.95 -14.99 3.97
C ALA A 287 -1.53 -15.07 4.54
N GLY A 288 -1.36 -15.17 5.86
CA GLY A 288 -0.04 -15.35 6.49
C GLY A 288 0.65 -14.06 6.96
N TRP A 289 -0.04 -12.94 6.97
CA TRP A 289 0.52 -11.65 7.41
C TRP A 289 0.55 -11.54 8.94
N HIS A 290 1.45 -10.68 9.44
CA HIS A 290 1.41 -10.22 10.84
C HIS A 290 0.42 -9.06 10.91
N VAL A 291 -0.64 -9.22 11.73
CA VAL A 291 -1.73 -8.24 11.83
C VAL A 291 -1.64 -7.51 13.16
N ILE A 292 -1.63 -6.19 13.11
CA ILE A 292 -1.62 -5.32 14.29
C ILE A 292 -2.89 -4.47 14.27
N LYS A 293 -3.81 -4.71 15.20
CA LYS A 293 -5.03 -3.92 15.36
C LYS A 293 -4.78 -2.77 16.33
N VAL A 294 -5.22 -1.56 15.96
CA VAL A 294 -5.11 -0.33 16.75
C VAL A 294 -6.52 0.26 16.85
N ILE A 295 -7.33 -0.26 17.76
CA ILE A 295 -8.78 0.00 17.82
C ILE A 295 -9.11 1.07 18.86
N TRP A 296 -8.57 0.92 20.07
CA TRP A 296 -8.92 1.75 21.21
C TRP A 296 -7.76 2.63 21.64
N GLY A 297 -8.04 3.90 21.91
CA GLY A 297 -7.05 4.84 22.44
C GLY A 297 -6.77 4.60 23.93
N SER A 298 -5.77 5.29 24.45
CA SER A 298 -5.33 5.18 25.86
C SER A 298 -6.42 5.48 26.87
N ASP A 299 -7.46 6.23 26.47
CA ASP A 299 -8.60 6.53 27.33
C ASP A 299 -9.38 5.27 27.74
N TRP A 300 -9.28 4.20 26.95
CA TRP A 300 -9.94 2.91 27.21
C TRP A 300 -9.13 1.99 28.12
N ASP A 301 -7.81 2.22 28.25
CA ASP A 301 -6.95 1.32 29.02
C ASP A 301 -7.44 1.10 30.46
N PRO A 302 -7.84 2.16 31.22
CA PRO A 302 -8.31 1.92 32.60
C PRO A 302 -9.59 1.09 32.69
N LEU A 303 -10.44 1.13 31.64
CA LEU A 303 -11.67 0.32 31.63
C LEU A 303 -11.34 -1.13 31.28
N LEU A 304 -10.43 -1.35 30.33
CA LEU A 304 -9.96 -2.68 29.96
C LEU A 304 -9.21 -3.37 31.12
N GLU A 305 -8.44 -2.61 31.89
CA GLU A 305 -7.76 -3.12 33.08
C GLU A 305 -8.74 -3.60 34.18
N LYS A 306 -9.90 -2.97 34.24
CA LYS A 306 -10.96 -3.34 35.21
C LYS A 306 -11.84 -4.50 34.72
N ASP A 307 -11.75 -4.87 33.46
CA ASP A 307 -12.62 -5.87 32.82
C ASP A 307 -12.16 -7.31 33.11
N SER A 308 -12.15 -7.68 34.39
CA SER A 308 -11.62 -8.98 34.85
C SER A 308 -12.45 -10.17 34.35
N ASP A 309 -13.73 -9.98 34.05
CA ASP A 309 -14.63 -11.03 33.58
C ASP A 309 -14.85 -11.00 32.05
N GLY A 310 -14.20 -10.06 31.33
CA GLY A 310 -14.23 -9.97 29.88
C GLY A 310 -15.54 -9.45 29.29
N LYS A 311 -16.42 -8.89 30.10
CA LYS A 311 -17.71 -8.34 29.62
C LYS A 311 -17.55 -7.18 28.68
N LEU A 312 -16.59 -6.27 28.96
CA LEU A 312 -16.33 -5.12 28.10
C LEU A 312 -15.78 -5.59 26.75
N VAL A 313 -14.81 -6.50 26.77
CA VAL A 313 -14.23 -7.06 25.52
C VAL A 313 -15.31 -7.78 24.71
N LYS A 314 -16.18 -8.55 25.37
CA LYS A 314 -17.32 -9.20 24.73
C LYS A 314 -18.23 -8.18 24.08
N ARG A 315 -18.63 -7.13 24.84
CA ARG A 315 -19.49 -6.05 24.30
C ARG A 315 -18.87 -5.36 23.10
N MET A 316 -17.57 -5.06 23.15
CA MET A 316 -16.83 -4.48 22.00
C MET A 316 -16.93 -5.37 20.76
N GLY A 317 -16.87 -6.70 20.96
CA GLY A 317 -16.99 -7.68 19.88
C GLY A 317 -18.39 -7.79 19.29
N GLU A 318 -19.44 -7.55 20.07
CA GLU A 318 -20.84 -7.67 19.64
C GLU A 318 -21.33 -6.51 18.79
N VAL A 319 -20.78 -5.31 18.99
CA VAL A 319 -21.26 -4.08 18.32
C VAL A 319 -20.86 -4.10 16.85
N VAL A 320 -21.82 -3.90 15.95
CA VAL A 320 -21.57 -3.83 14.51
C VAL A 320 -21.10 -2.41 14.10
N ASP A 321 -20.48 -2.32 12.93
CA ASP A 321 -19.87 -1.07 12.44
C ASP A 321 -20.86 0.08 12.33
N GLY A 322 -22.09 -0.19 11.87
CA GLY A 322 -23.14 0.84 11.77
C GLY A 322 -23.47 1.47 13.11
N GLU A 323 -23.43 0.67 14.20
CA GLU A 323 -23.67 1.17 15.55
C GLU A 323 -22.45 1.96 16.07
N TYR A 324 -21.22 1.48 15.76
CA TYR A 324 -20.00 2.25 16.10
C TYR A 324 -19.98 3.61 15.40
N GLN A 325 -20.45 3.68 14.14
CA GLN A 325 -20.59 4.95 13.44
C GLN A 325 -21.58 5.86 14.19
N LYS A 326 -22.72 5.30 14.62
CA LYS A 326 -23.72 6.07 15.34
C LYS A 326 -23.18 6.62 16.67
N TYR A 327 -22.37 5.86 17.40
CA TYR A 327 -21.71 6.32 18.62
C TYR A 327 -20.80 7.53 18.38
N SER A 328 -20.24 7.68 17.21
CA SER A 328 -19.36 8.83 16.92
C SER A 328 -20.13 10.11 16.60
N VAL A 329 -21.49 10.03 16.48
CA VAL A 329 -22.34 11.18 16.11
C VAL A 329 -23.29 11.58 17.24
N GLU A 330 -23.88 10.60 17.95
CA GLU A 330 -25.00 10.82 18.88
C GLU A 330 -24.60 11.34 20.28
N GLY A 331 -23.32 11.26 20.62
CA GLY A 331 -22.84 11.81 21.90
C GLY A 331 -22.81 10.80 23.05
N GLY A 332 -22.28 11.26 24.19
CA GLY A 332 -21.99 10.41 25.34
C GLY A 332 -23.20 9.79 26.02
N ALA A 333 -24.33 10.53 26.10
CA ALA A 333 -25.57 9.99 26.68
C ALA A 333 -26.06 8.76 25.88
N TYR A 334 -25.92 8.81 24.54
CA TYR A 334 -26.29 7.69 23.68
C TYR A 334 -25.33 6.49 23.93
N ILE A 335 -24.02 6.75 24.04
CA ILE A 335 -23.00 5.73 24.33
C ILE A 335 -23.31 5.07 25.68
N ARG A 336 -23.55 5.88 26.73
CA ARG A 336 -23.90 5.36 28.07
C ARG A 336 -25.09 4.40 28.01
N LYS A 337 -26.16 4.83 27.35
CA LYS A 337 -27.41 4.06 27.27
C LYS A 337 -27.30 2.82 26.41
N HIS A 338 -26.69 2.95 25.22
CA HIS A 338 -26.77 1.90 24.18
C HIS A 338 -25.53 1.01 24.09
N PHE A 339 -24.36 1.46 24.59
CA PHE A 339 -23.17 0.63 24.68
C PHE A 339 -23.04 0.03 26.10
N PHE A 340 -22.82 0.87 27.11
CA PHE A 340 -22.60 0.43 28.48
C PHE A 340 -23.89 -0.05 29.16
N GLY A 341 -25.01 0.57 28.87
CA GLY A 341 -26.31 0.24 29.49
C GLY A 341 -26.92 -1.09 29.09
N LYS A 342 -26.21 -1.88 28.25
CA LYS A 342 -26.64 -3.25 27.91
C LYS A 342 -26.30 -4.26 29.01
N ASP A 343 -25.46 -3.88 29.97
CA ASP A 343 -25.08 -4.72 31.12
C ASP A 343 -24.88 -3.81 32.34
N GLU A 344 -25.42 -4.20 33.50
CA GLU A 344 -25.36 -3.42 34.72
C GLU A 344 -23.92 -3.18 35.22
N GLU A 345 -23.03 -4.16 35.04
CA GLU A 345 -21.64 -4.04 35.47
C GLU A 345 -20.86 -3.08 34.56
N LEU A 346 -21.14 -3.13 33.25
CA LEU A 346 -20.56 -2.17 32.31
C LEU A 346 -21.02 -0.74 32.62
N LEU A 347 -22.29 -0.56 32.98
CA LEU A 347 -22.83 0.74 33.35
C LEU A 347 -22.13 1.28 34.62
N LYS A 348 -21.93 0.41 35.62
CA LYS A 348 -21.21 0.78 36.87
C LYS A 348 -19.76 1.18 36.57
N MET A 349 -19.11 0.54 35.59
CA MET A 349 -17.74 0.80 35.20
C MET A 349 -17.52 2.26 34.80
N VAL A 350 -18.54 2.91 34.24
CA VAL A 350 -18.50 4.30 33.76
C VAL A 350 -19.37 5.27 34.59
N GLU A 351 -19.80 4.84 35.78
CA GLU A 351 -20.69 5.62 36.63
C GLU A 351 -20.13 7.02 36.96
N GLN A 352 -18.82 7.12 37.15
CA GLN A 352 -18.12 8.34 37.55
C GLN A 352 -17.70 9.20 36.34
N MET A 353 -17.92 8.74 35.13
CA MET A 353 -17.55 9.46 33.90
C MET A 353 -18.73 10.32 33.42
N SER A 354 -18.45 11.54 33.00
CA SER A 354 -19.47 12.38 32.35
C SER A 354 -19.75 11.89 30.92
N ASP A 355 -20.89 12.29 30.38
CA ASP A 355 -21.21 11.99 28.98
C ASP A 355 -20.18 12.60 28.02
N GLU A 356 -19.68 13.79 28.35
CA GLU A 356 -18.64 14.45 27.58
C GLU A 356 -17.33 13.61 27.57
N GLN A 357 -16.94 13.05 28.72
CA GLN A 357 -15.78 12.17 28.81
C GLN A 357 -15.96 10.92 27.96
N LEU A 358 -17.14 10.29 28.03
CA LEU A 358 -17.46 9.11 27.19
C LEU A 358 -17.35 9.42 25.71
N PHE A 359 -17.88 10.58 25.29
CA PHE A 359 -17.86 10.97 23.86
C PHE A 359 -16.43 11.25 23.38
N LYS A 360 -15.55 11.77 24.26
CA LYS A 360 -14.17 12.12 23.91
C LYS A 360 -13.21 10.93 23.89
N MET A 361 -13.64 9.74 24.31
CA MET A 361 -12.76 8.55 24.30
C MET A 361 -12.36 8.19 22.87
N LYS A 362 -11.07 8.22 22.61
CA LYS A 362 -10.52 8.14 21.25
C LYS A 362 -10.53 6.71 20.70
N ARG A 363 -10.67 6.61 19.38
CA ARG A 363 -10.27 5.41 18.64
C ARG A 363 -8.74 5.35 18.57
N GLY A 364 -8.21 4.14 18.45
CA GLY A 364 -6.75 3.92 18.50
C GLY A 364 -5.97 4.66 17.43
N GLY A 365 -6.52 4.77 16.22
CA GLY A 365 -5.86 5.47 15.11
C GLY A 365 -5.73 6.99 15.33
N HIS A 366 -6.38 7.53 16.36
CA HIS A 366 -6.24 8.96 16.74
C HIS A 366 -5.30 9.15 17.94
N ASP A 367 -4.76 8.05 18.48
CA ASP A 367 -3.89 8.10 19.67
C ASP A 367 -2.43 7.94 19.24
N PRO A 368 -1.59 8.99 19.41
CA PRO A 368 -0.20 8.92 18.97
C PRO A 368 0.62 7.79 19.62
N GLU A 369 0.36 7.50 20.90
CA GLU A 369 1.10 6.44 21.60
C GLU A 369 0.77 5.06 21.05
N LYS A 370 -0.52 4.80 20.80
CA LYS A 370 -0.97 3.53 20.23
C LYS A 370 -0.44 3.35 18.79
N VAL A 371 -0.50 4.42 17.99
CA VAL A 371 0.00 4.39 16.60
C VAL A 371 1.52 4.19 16.59
N TYR A 372 2.24 4.93 17.44
CA TYR A 372 3.71 4.80 17.53
C TYR A 372 4.09 3.35 17.88
N ALA A 373 3.44 2.76 18.89
CA ALA A 373 3.72 1.38 19.30
C ALA A 373 3.52 0.39 18.14
N ALA A 374 2.43 0.57 17.38
CA ALA A 374 2.13 -0.29 16.22
C ALA A 374 3.18 -0.14 15.10
N PHE A 375 3.55 1.11 14.76
CA PHE A 375 4.56 1.37 13.73
C PHE A 375 5.93 0.84 14.16
N LYS A 376 6.28 0.99 15.46
CA LYS A 376 7.54 0.50 16.02
C LYS A 376 7.62 -1.03 15.94
N GLU A 377 6.53 -1.72 16.27
CA GLU A 377 6.48 -3.18 16.10
C GLU A 377 6.63 -3.56 14.63
N ALA A 378 5.91 -2.86 13.75
CA ALA A 378 5.91 -3.18 12.31
C ALA A 378 7.31 -3.08 11.68
N VAL A 379 8.06 -2.00 11.96
CA VAL A 379 9.39 -1.82 11.37
C VAL A 379 10.45 -2.78 11.93
N ASN A 380 10.19 -3.37 13.08
CA ASN A 380 11.11 -4.33 13.72
C ASN A 380 10.72 -5.79 13.48
N TYR A 381 9.54 -6.03 12.93
CA TYR A 381 9.06 -7.40 12.70
C TYR A 381 9.76 -8.02 11.49
N THR A 382 10.12 -9.30 11.59
CA THR A 382 10.82 -10.00 10.51
C THR A 382 10.09 -11.28 10.09
N GLY A 383 10.24 -11.64 8.83
CA GLY A 383 9.77 -12.91 8.28
C GLY A 383 8.36 -12.90 7.71
N LYS A 384 7.61 -11.81 7.85
CA LYS A 384 6.24 -11.69 7.28
C LYS A 384 5.97 -10.24 6.88
N PRO A 385 5.13 -10.00 5.88
CA PRO A 385 4.58 -8.67 5.66
C PRO A 385 3.64 -8.28 6.81
N ILE A 386 3.49 -6.99 7.04
CA ILE A 386 2.76 -6.45 8.19
C ILE A 386 1.56 -5.63 7.72
N VAL A 387 0.41 -5.80 8.38
CA VAL A 387 -0.74 -4.91 8.20
C VAL A 387 -1.15 -4.32 9.55
N ILE A 388 -1.25 -3.00 9.60
CA ILE A 388 -1.78 -2.24 10.74
C ILE A 388 -3.20 -1.82 10.37
N ILE A 389 -4.20 -2.25 11.17
CA ILE A 389 -5.61 -1.89 10.96
C ILE A 389 -5.99 -0.91 12.07
N ALA A 390 -6.15 0.35 11.64
CA ALA A 390 -6.35 1.44 12.63
C ALA A 390 -7.75 2.04 12.56
N UNK A 391 -8.82 2.08 13.48
CA UNK A 391 -9.87 2.54 13.62
C UNK A 391 -9.69 3.78 13.77
N THR A 392 -10.37 4.48 13.12
CA THR A 392 -10.47 5.95 13.08
C THR A 392 -11.94 6.39 12.95
N ILE A 393 -12.17 7.71 12.94
CA ILE A 393 -13.49 8.29 12.67
C ILE A 393 -13.33 9.17 11.43
N LYS A 394 -14.18 8.96 10.44
CA LYS A 394 -14.17 9.75 9.20
C LYS A 394 -14.40 11.24 9.53
N GLY A 395 -13.53 12.11 9.02
CA GLY A 395 -13.65 13.54 9.29
C GLY A 395 -13.31 13.96 10.71
N TYR A 396 -12.58 13.14 11.46
CA TYR A 396 -12.22 13.39 12.86
C TYR A 396 -11.63 14.79 13.06
N GLY A 397 -12.24 15.55 13.96
CA GLY A 397 -11.81 16.91 14.29
C GLY A 397 -12.40 18.00 13.42
N LEU A 398 -13.26 17.66 12.44
CA LEU A 398 -13.92 18.67 11.59
C LEU A 398 -15.19 19.29 12.24
N GLY A 399 -15.51 18.89 13.46
CA GLY A 399 -16.63 19.44 14.21
C GLY A 399 -17.97 18.77 13.88
N GLU A 400 -19.06 19.30 14.47
CA GLU A 400 -20.41 18.71 14.39
C GLU A 400 -20.92 18.55 12.95
N ALA A 401 -20.51 19.41 12.05
CA ALA A 401 -20.99 19.38 10.67
C ALA A 401 -20.44 18.20 9.87
N GLY A 402 -19.23 17.73 10.20
CA GLY A 402 -18.51 16.75 9.38
C GLY A 402 -18.14 15.42 10.02
N GLU A 403 -17.92 15.41 11.34
CA GLU A 403 -17.33 14.25 12.00
C GLU A 403 -18.30 13.05 12.05
N GLY A 404 -17.91 11.93 11.46
CA GLY A 404 -18.66 10.66 11.50
C GLY A 404 -19.91 10.58 10.63
N LYS A 405 -20.32 11.66 9.98
CA LYS A 405 -21.55 11.69 9.18
C LYS A 405 -21.32 11.16 7.75
N ASN A 406 -22.32 10.53 7.18
CA ASN A 406 -22.25 9.99 5.81
C ASN A 406 -21.99 11.08 4.77
N ILE A 407 -22.52 12.28 4.96
CA ILE A 407 -22.34 13.40 4.03
C ILE A 407 -20.94 14.02 4.09
N THR A 408 -20.09 13.64 5.04
CA THR A 408 -18.77 14.25 5.25
C THR A 408 -17.91 14.24 4.00
N HIS A 409 -18.01 13.18 3.20
CA HIS A 409 -17.24 13.08 1.96
C HIS A 409 -17.68 14.13 0.93
N GLN A 410 -18.97 14.44 0.88
CA GLN A 410 -19.56 15.40 -0.06
C GLN A 410 -19.60 16.84 0.48
N GLN A 411 -19.15 17.05 1.71
CA GLN A 411 -19.18 18.36 2.35
C GLN A 411 -18.08 19.24 1.75
N LYS A 412 -18.44 19.88 0.65
CA LYS A 412 -17.53 20.73 -0.14
C LYS A 412 -17.50 22.18 0.37
N LYS A 413 -18.38 22.54 1.28
CA LYS A 413 -18.52 23.91 1.77
C LYS A 413 -18.56 23.97 3.28
N LEU A 414 -17.38 24.15 3.89
CA LEU A 414 -17.32 24.62 5.27
C LEU A 414 -17.57 26.13 5.20
N ASN A 415 -18.51 26.61 5.99
CA ASN A 415 -18.82 28.03 6.06
C ASN A 415 -17.80 28.74 6.96
N GLU A 416 -17.84 30.07 6.96
CA GLU A 416 -16.91 30.89 7.73
C GLU A 416 -16.99 30.65 9.24
N ASP A 417 -18.19 30.41 9.75
CA ASP A 417 -18.38 30.15 11.18
C ASP A 417 -17.73 28.82 11.59
N GLU A 418 -17.85 27.78 10.75
CA GLU A 418 -17.20 26.51 10.97
C GLU A 418 -15.65 26.64 10.92
N MET A 419 -15.14 27.48 10.03
CA MET A 419 -13.71 27.77 9.97
C MET A 419 -13.22 28.51 11.23
N LYS A 420 -14.01 29.47 11.73
CA LYS A 420 -13.69 30.19 12.96
C LYS A 420 -13.69 29.26 14.17
N GLU A 421 -14.66 28.34 14.25
CA GLU A 421 -14.70 27.32 15.29
C GLU A 421 -13.47 26.41 15.23
N PHE A 422 -13.12 25.93 14.02
CA PHE A 422 -11.96 25.08 13.79
C PHE A 422 -10.66 25.80 14.20
N ARG A 423 -10.51 27.09 13.78
CA ARG A 423 -9.35 27.93 14.18
C ARG A 423 -9.21 27.96 15.70
N SER A 424 -10.32 28.25 16.39
CA SER A 424 -10.33 28.37 17.85
C SER A 424 -10.01 27.04 18.53
N ARG A 425 -10.63 25.96 18.04
CA ARG A 425 -10.42 24.61 18.57
C ARG A 425 -8.95 24.17 18.46
N PHE A 426 -8.29 24.55 17.39
CA PHE A 426 -6.89 24.13 17.13
C PHE A 426 -5.86 25.21 17.49
N GLY A 427 -6.32 26.36 18.01
CA GLY A 427 -5.43 27.41 18.50
C GLY A 427 -4.57 28.06 17.40
N ILE A 428 -5.15 28.24 16.20
CA ILE A 428 -4.42 28.82 15.07
C ILE A 428 -4.40 30.36 15.24
N PRO A 429 -3.22 31.00 15.25
CA PRO A 429 -3.09 32.43 15.59
C PRO A 429 -3.33 33.34 14.37
N ILE A 430 -4.53 33.32 13.81
CA ILE A 430 -4.92 34.20 12.72
C ILE A 430 -6.24 34.93 13.01
N SER A 431 -6.42 36.12 12.42
CA SER A 431 -7.62 36.95 12.62
C SER A 431 -8.78 36.47 11.73
N ASP A 432 -9.98 36.98 12.03
CA ASP A 432 -11.16 36.70 11.20
C ASP A 432 -10.96 37.18 9.76
N ASP A 433 -10.36 38.35 9.56
CA ASP A 433 -10.04 38.89 8.23
C ASP A 433 -9.08 37.96 7.46
N GLN A 434 -8.10 37.39 8.14
CA GLN A 434 -7.18 36.43 7.51
C GLN A 434 -7.87 35.15 7.08
N ILE A 435 -8.88 34.68 7.83
CA ILE A 435 -9.65 33.51 7.43
C ILE A 435 -10.27 33.72 6.03
N GLU A 436 -10.78 34.90 5.76
CA GLU A 436 -11.40 35.21 4.47
C GLU A 436 -10.39 35.37 3.34
N ASN A 437 -9.32 36.14 3.59
CA ASN A 437 -8.45 36.65 2.55
C ASN A 437 -7.18 35.82 2.34
N ASP A 438 -6.53 35.37 3.42
CA ASP A 438 -5.29 34.63 3.34
C ASP A 438 -5.21 33.63 4.50
N PRO A 439 -5.98 32.52 4.45
CA PRO A 439 -6.10 31.62 5.60
C PRO A 439 -4.86 30.79 5.91
N PHE A 440 -3.88 30.73 5.01
CA PHE A 440 -2.72 29.87 5.19
C PHE A 440 -1.81 30.41 6.28
N HIS A 441 -1.37 29.51 7.18
CA HIS A 441 -0.51 29.87 8.30
C HIS A 441 0.68 28.95 8.42
N LYS A 442 1.87 29.52 8.42
CA LYS A 442 3.12 28.82 8.73
C LYS A 442 3.82 29.62 9.83
N PRO A 443 4.16 28.97 10.96
CA PRO A 443 4.93 29.68 12.00
C PRO A 443 6.30 30.15 11.49
N ASP A 444 6.91 31.07 12.24
CA ASP A 444 8.25 31.57 11.95
C ASP A 444 9.26 30.41 11.85
N GLU A 445 10.27 30.59 11.00
CA GLU A 445 11.31 29.58 10.77
C GLU A 445 12.03 29.15 12.08
N ASN A 446 12.08 30.04 13.07
CA ASN A 446 12.72 29.76 14.35
C ASN A 446 11.74 29.24 15.43
N SER A 447 10.48 29.04 15.08
CA SER A 447 9.49 28.49 16.02
C SER A 447 9.83 27.05 16.41
N GLU A 448 9.36 26.64 17.60
CA GLU A 448 9.56 25.27 18.09
C GLU A 448 9.04 24.23 17.09
N GLU A 449 7.89 24.51 16.48
CA GLU A 449 7.24 23.61 15.54
C GLU A 449 8.08 23.39 14.28
N ILE A 450 8.55 24.47 13.66
CA ILE A 450 9.34 24.38 12.43
C ILE A 450 10.70 23.74 12.71
N GLN A 451 11.35 24.12 13.82
CA GLN A 451 12.64 23.54 14.21
C GLN A 451 12.48 22.04 14.51
N TYR A 452 11.40 21.65 15.17
CA TYR A 452 11.10 20.23 15.44
C TYR A 452 10.94 19.43 14.13
N ILE A 453 10.14 19.93 13.19
CA ILE A 453 9.92 19.30 11.88
C ILE A 453 11.27 19.09 11.17
N LYS A 454 12.09 20.14 11.08
CA LYS A 454 13.41 20.09 10.42
C LYS A 454 14.32 19.04 11.05
N LYS A 455 14.43 19.09 12.38
CA LYS A 455 15.25 18.14 13.13
C LYS A 455 14.82 16.70 12.87
N ARG A 456 13.51 16.41 12.98
CA ARG A 456 13.00 15.04 12.75
C ARG A 456 13.29 14.58 11.33
N ARG A 457 13.08 15.44 10.32
CA ARG A 457 13.36 15.06 8.92
C ARG A 457 14.86 14.85 8.67
N GLU A 458 15.71 15.69 9.28
CA GLU A 458 17.17 15.50 9.19
C GLU A 458 17.59 14.15 9.82
N GLU A 459 17.09 13.85 11.00
CA GLU A 459 17.38 12.58 11.69
C GLU A 459 16.91 11.36 10.93
N LEU A 460 15.85 11.52 10.09
CA LEU A 460 15.28 10.44 9.28
C LEU A 460 15.80 10.46 7.83
N GLY A 461 16.86 11.21 7.54
CA GLY A 461 17.51 11.18 6.23
C GLY A 461 16.89 12.05 5.15
N GLY A 462 16.04 13.01 5.53
CA GLY A 462 15.50 13.98 4.58
C GLY A 462 13.99 13.86 4.35
N PHE A 463 13.52 14.61 3.36
CA PHE A 463 12.09 14.74 3.09
C PHE A 463 11.51 13.51 2.38
N VAL A 464 10.21 13.27 2.61
CA VAL A 464 9.40 12.30 1.86
C VAL A 464 8.05 12.95 1.53
N PRO A 465 7.42 12.65 0.38
CA PRO A 465 7.95 11.83 -0.72
C PRO A 465 9.07 12.57 -1.48
N THR A 466 9.92 11.83 -2.16
CA THR A 466 10.97 12.41 -3.00
C THR A 466 11.48 11.37 -4.01
N ARG A 467 11.95 11.82 -5.16
CA ARG A 467 12.50 10.97 -6.21
C ARG A 467 14.00 11.25 -6.38
N LYS A 468 14.70 10.27 -6.95
CA LYS A 468 16.09 10.49 -7.42
C LYS A 468 16.05 11.39 -8.65
N THR A 469 16.87 12.40 -8.66
CA THR A 469 16.97 13.33 -9.80
C THR A 469 18.31 13.26 -10.52
N ASP A 470 19.32 12.63 -9.88
CA ASP A 470 20.64 12.41 -10.49
C ASP A 470 20.62 11.09 -11.29
N ILE A 471 20.00 11.18 -12.47
CA ILE A 471 19.84 10.02 -13.37
C ILE A 471 21.06 9.92 -14.28
N ARG A 472 21.72 8.79 -14.30
CA ARG A 472 22.90 8.53 -15.15
C ARG A 472 22.45 7.78 -16.40
N PRO A 473 22.53 8.41 -17.58
CA PRO A 473 22.20 7.72 -18.84
C PRO A 473 23.12 6.51 -19.06
N ILE A 474 22.57 5.48 -19.70
CA ILE A 474 23.35 4.33 -20.15
C ILE A 474 23.34 4.29 -21.67
N LYS A 475 24.44 3.90 -22.28
CA LYS A 475 24.55 3.84 -23.73
C LYS A 475 23.72 2.70 -24.31
N ALA A 476 23.12 2.94 -25.45
CA ALA A 476 22.45 1.90 -26.23
C ALA A 476 23.43 0.79 -26.61
N PRO A 477 22.96 -0.46 -26.73
CA PRO A 477 23.85 -1.54 -27.15
C PRO A 477 24.39 -1.27 -28.55
N PRO A 478 25.63 -1.71 -28.85
CA PRO A 478 26.23 -1.44 -30.14
C PRO A 478 25.46 -2.11 -31.29
N GLU A 479 25.49 -1.51 -32.46
CA GLU A 479 24.80 -2.07 -33.64
C GLU A 479 25.24 -3.49 -33.96
N SER A 480 26.51 -3.80 -33.71
CA SER A 480 27.06 -5.12 -33.94
C SER A 480 26.31 -6.25 -33.22
N LEU A 481 25.64 -5.94 -32.09
CA LEU A 481 24.84 -6.92 -31.37
C LEU A 481 23.59 -7.33 -32.18
N PHE A 482 23.10 -6.44 -33.05
CA PHE A 482 21.88 -6.60 -33.84
C PHE A 482 22.16 -6.95 -35.31
N GLU A 483 23.43 -6.88 -35.77
CA GLU A 483 23.82 -6.99 -37.17
C GLU A 483 23.25 -8.22 -37.89
N GLU A 484 23.21 -9.36 -37.21
CA GLU A 484 22.67 -10.60 -37.81
C GLU A 484 21.19 -10.49 -38.20
N PHE A 485 20.44 -9.63 -37.51
CA PHE A 485 19.00 -9.43 -37.81
C PHE A 485 18.82 -8.48 -39.00
N TYR A 486 19.73 -7.53 -39.17
CA TYR A 486 19.65 -6.54 -40.25
C TYR A 486 19.91 -7.14 -41.63
N LYS A 487 20.74 -8.18 -41.69
CA LYS A 487 21.15 -8.82 -42.95
C LYS A 487 20.08 -9.75 -43.53
N GLY A 488 18.98 -9.97 -42.82
CA GLY A 488 17.96 -10.93 -43.24
C GLY A 488 18.30 -12.35 -42.84
N THR A 489 17.51 -13.31 -43.28
CA THR A 489 17.58 -14.71 -42.84
C THR A 489 17.99 -15.67 -43.95
N GLU A 490 18.43 -15.17 -45.11
CA GLU A 490 18.89 -15.97 -46.25
C GLU A 490 17.83 -16.98 -46.68
N GLY A 491 16.56 -16.53 -46.72
CA GLY A 491 15.44 -17.37 -47.19
C GLY A 491 14.79 -18.26 -46.13
N ARG A 492 15.31 -18.26 -44.90
CA ARG A 492 14.69 -19.01 -43.81
C ARG A 492 13.63 -18.12 -43.12
N GLU A 493 12.41 -18.61 -43.06
CA GLU A 493 11.31 -17.90 -42.41
C GLU A 493 11.50 -17.89 -40.87
N VAL A 494 11.24 -16.76 -40.22
CA VAL A 494 11.35 -16.62 -38.75
C VAL A 494 10.16 -15.82 -38.24
N SER A 495 9.74 -16.11 -36.99
CA SER A 495 8.68 -15.35 -36.29
C SER A 495 9.31 -14.23 -35.44
N THR A 496 8.57 -13.14 -35.24
CA THR A 496 9.04 -12.06 -34.36
C THR A 496 9.14 -12.53 -32.90
N THR A 497 8.32 -13.49 -32.47
CA THR A 497 8.43 -14.09 -31.14
C THR A 497 9.83 -14.73 -30.95
N MET A 498 10.28 -15.56 -31.89
CA MET A 498 11.61 -16.21 -31.76
C MET A 498 12.75 -15.23 -31.92
N VAL A 499 12.59 -14.21 -32.77
CA VAL A 499 13.58 -13.14 -32.92
C VAL A 499 13.73 -12.36 -31.59
N PHE A 500 12.60 -12.04 -30.94
CA PHE A 500 12.64 -11.39 -29.63
C PHE A 500 13.44 -12.18 -28.61
N VAL A 501 13.17 -13.51 -28.50
CA VAL A 501 13.87 -14.37 -27.54
C VAL A 501 15.37 -14.37 -27.83
N LYS A 502 15.76 -14.40 -29.12
CA LYS A 502 17.16 -14.35 -29.51
C LYS A 502 17.84 -13.02 -29.16
N ILE A 503 17.13 -11.90 -29.40
CA ILE A 503 17.62 -10.56 -29.00
C ILE A 503 17.78 -10.50 -27.48
N LEU A 504 16.77 -10.95 -26.73
CA LEU A 504 16.79 -10.95 -25.26
C LEU A 504 17.99 -11.76 -24.73
N ALA A 505 18.21 -12.97 -25.30
CA ALA A 505 19.35 -13.82 -24.92
C ALA A 505 20.69 -13.14 -25.16
N LYS A 506 20.80 -12.36 -26.23
CA LYS A 506 22.03 -11.59 -26.54
C LYS A 506 22.20 -10.42 -25.57
N LEU A 507 21.13 -9.67 -25.31
CA LEU A 507 21.16 -8.55 -24.35
C LEU A 507 21.56 -9.03 -22.95
N LEU A 508 21.07 -10.19 -22.53
CA LEU A 508 21.38 -10.78 -21.22
C LEU A 508 22.88 -11.18 -21.10
N LYS A 509 23.55 -11.43 -22.23
CA LYS A 509 24.98 -11.76 -22.26
C LYS A 509 25.89 -10.53 -22.30
N ASP A 510 25.31 -9.35 -22.58
CA ASP A 510 26.09 -8.11 -22.64
C ASP A 510 26.67 -7.80 -21.26
N LYS A 511 27.94 -7.43 -21.23
CA LYS A 511 28.71 -7.23 -19.99
C LYS A 511 28.23 -6.05 -19.16
N GLU A 512 27.71 -5.00 -19.81
CA GLU A 512 27.26 -3.79 -19.13
C GLU A 512 25.75 -3.80 -18.91
N LEU A 513 24.99 -4.12 -19.96
CA LEU A 513 23.52 -4.08 -19.92
C LEU A 513 22.90 -5.34 -19.32
N GLY A 514 23.54 -6.50 -19.48
CA GLY A 514 22.91 -7.78 -19.15
C GLY A 514 22.37 -7.86 -17.73
N LYS A 515 23.11 -7.32 -16.77
CA LYS A 515 22.68 -7.32 -15.35
C LYS A 515 21.46 -6.41 -15.09
N LEU A 516 21.16 -5.47 -16.00
CA LEU A 516 20.07 -4.51 -15.88
C LEU A 516 18.76 -5.00 -16.53
N ILE A 517 18.85 -6.06 -17.36
CA ILE A 517 17.70 -6.61 -18.07
C ILE A 517 16.81 -7.40 -17.11
N VAL A 518 15.51 -7.16 -17.15
CA VAL A 518 14.53 -7.84 -16.28
C VAL A 518 13.46 -8.50 -17.18
N PRO A 519 13.63 -9.80 -17.53
CA PRO A 519 12.53 -10.50 -18.20
C PRO A 519 11.39 -10.77 -17.21
N ILE A 520 10.17 -10.46 -17.61
CA ILE A 520 8.96 -10.65 -16.79
C ILE A 520 7.98 -11.49 -17.61
N VAL A 521 7.49 -12.59 -17.03
CA VAL A 521 6.58 -13.49 -17.74
C VAL A 521 5.53 -14.07 -16.78
N PRO A 522 4.23 -14.10 -17.20
CA PRO A 522 3.16 -14.68 -16.37
C PRO A 522 2.91 -16.15 -16.75
N ASP A 523 3.89 -17.02 -16.43
CA ASP A 523 3.81 -18.49 -16.59
C ASP A 523 3.84 -19.00 -18.04
N GLU A 524 4.24 -18.18 -19.02
CA GLU A 524 4.18 -18.60 -20.43
C GLU A 524 5.56 -18.64 -21.12
N ALA A 525 6.63 -18.74 -20.33
CA ALA A 525 7.99 -18.74 -20.87
C ALA A 525 8.20 -19.82 -21.93
N ARG A 526 7.71 -21.04 -21.69
CA ARG A 526 7.84 -22.15 -22.66
C ARG A 526 7.02 -21.92 -23.92
N THR A 527 5.84 -21.32 -23.80
CA THR A 527 5.01 -20.94 -24.95
C THR A 527 5.72 -19.96 -25.87
N PHE A 528 6.49 -19.04 -25.29
CA PHE A 528 7.24 -18.04 -26.05
C PHE A 528 8.67 -18.51 -26.41
N GLY A 529 9.03 -19.75 -26.09
CA GLY A 529 10.35 -20.31 -26.41
C GLY A 529 11.49 -19.75 -25.56
N MET A 530 11.18 -19.31 -24.34
CA MET A 530 12.13 -18.66 -23.44
C MET A 530 12.82 -19.64 -22.46
N GLU A 531 12.52 -20.93 -22.52
CA GLU A 531 13.01 -21.91 -21.54
C GLU A 531 14.53 -22.04 -21.49
N ALA A 532 15.22 -21.71 -22.57
CA ALA A 532 16.69 -21.68 -22.58
C ALA A 532 17.25 -20.64 -21.60
N LEU A 533 16.48 -19.59 -21.32
CA LEU A 533 16.88 -18.52 -20.40
C LEU A 533 16.87 -19.01 -18.94
N PHE A 534 16.09 -20.03 -18.59
CA PHE A 534 16.07 -20.61 -17.24
C PHE A 534 17.48 -21.03 -16.81
N ARG A 535 18.20 -21.66 -17.72
CA ARG A 535 19.58 -22.09 -17.46
C ARG A 535 20.57 -20.92 -17.56
N GLN A 536 20.35 -20.00 -18.47
CA GLN A 536 21.25 -18.88 -18.73
C GLN A 536 21.32 -17.91 -17.54
N VAL A 537 20.16 -17.47 -17.00
CA VAL A 537 20.11 -16.43 -15.98
C VAL A 537 19.26 -16.80 -14.74
N GLY A 538 18.54 -17.90 -14.80
CA GLY A 538 17.73 -18.39 -13.68
C GLY A 538 16.43 -17.59 -13.44
N ILE A 539 15.47 -18.27 -12.80
CA ILE A 539 14.22 -17.68 -12.32
C ILE A 539 14.49 -17.16 -10.90
N TYR A 540 14.06 -15.95 -10.61
CA TYR A 540 14.24 -15.36 -9.29
C TYR A 540 13.39 -16.07 -8.24
N SER A 541 14.03 -16.47 -7.15
CA SER A 541 13.36 -16.97 -5.95
C SER A 541 14.20 -16.59 -4.73
N HIS A 542 13.65 -15.75 -3.84
CA HIS A 542 14.34 -15.32 -2.62
C HIS A 542 14.82 -16.51 -1.77
N ALA A 543 14.03 -17.60 -1.75
CA ALA A 543 14.35 -18.83 -1.01
C ALA A 543 15.36 -19.73 -1.74
N GLY A 544 15.68 -19.43 -3.00
CA GLY A 544 16.42 -20.35 -3.86
C GLY A 544 15.54 -21.49 -4.33
N GLN A 545 16.12 -22.63 -4.70
CA GLN A 545 15.39 -23.82 -5.15
C GLN A 545 15.51 -24.93 -4.08
N LEU A 546 14.44 -25.14 -3.32
CA LEU A 546 14.41 -26.06 -2.17
C LEU A 546 14.02 -27.50 -2.56
N TYR A 547 13.98 -27.81 -3.85
CA TYR A 547 13.55 -29.09 -4.40
C TYR A 547 14.35 -29.42 -5.66
N ASP A 548 14.38 -30.71 -6.05
CA ASP A 548 14.90 -31.12 -7.36
C ASP A 548 13.77 -31.00 -8.37
N PRO A 549 13.92 -30.22 -9.45
CA PRO A 549 12.87 -30.13 -10.46
C PRO A 549 12.68 -31.48 -11.19
N VAL A 550 11.45 -31.80 -11.57
CA VAL A 550 11.13 -33.07 -12.24
C VAL A 550 11.85 -33.21 -13.57
N ASP A 551 12.23 -32.11 -14.19
CA ASP A 551 12.92 -32.04 -15.47
C ASP A 551 14.42 -31.79 -15.34
N LYS A 552 15.03 -32.04 -14.17
CA LYS A 552 16.45 -31.73 -13.90
C LYS A 552 17.43 -32.42 -14.88
N ASP A 553 17.04 -33.56 -15.44
CA ASP A 553 17.82 -34.29 -16.43
C ASP A 553 17.68 -33.73 -17.84
N SER A 554 16.76 -32.79 -18.05
CA SER A 554 16.57 -32.10 -19.32
C SER A 554 17.62 -31.00 -19.49
N LEU A 555 17.99 -30.73 -20.72
CA LEU A 555 18.91 -29.63 -21.02
C LEU A 555 18.34 -28.27 -20.65
N LEU A 556 17.01 -28.11 -20.68
CA LEU A 556 16.30 -26.85 -20.47
C LEU A 556 15.38 -26.94 -19.24
N TYR A 557 15.91 -27.41 -18.12
CA TYR A 557 15.14 -27.61 -16.88
C TYR A 557 14.77 -26.30 -16.19
N TYR A 558 13.71 -26.37 -15.39
CA TYR A 558 13.20 -25.26 -14.59
C TYR A 558 14.19 -24.97 -13.45
N LYS A 559 14.81 -23.79 -13.47
CA LYS A 559 15.89 -23.46 -12.53
C LYS A 559 15.58 -22.15 -11.78
N GLU A 560 15.41 -22.26 -10.47
CA GLU A 560 15.25 -21.11 -9.58
C GLU A 560 16.57 -20.80 -8.86
N ALA A 561 16.81 -19.53 -8.60
CA ALA A 561 18.02 -19.08 -7.89
C ALA A 561 17.75 -17.75 -7.19
N LYS A 562 18.38 -17.55 -6.03
CA LYS A 562 18.26 -16.31 -5.26
C LYS A 562 18.71 -15.08 -6.08
N ASN A 563 19.72 -15.26 -6.90
CA ASN A 563 20.21 -14.21 -7.81
C ASN A 563 19.64 -14.37 -9.23
N GLY A 564 18.56 -15.15 -9.39
CA GLY A 564 17.90 -15.33 -10.68
C GLY A 564 17.41 -14.01 -11.25
N GLN A 565 17.33 -13.92 -12.56
CA GLN A 565 17.06 -12.66 -13.25
C GLN A 565 15.64 -12.57 -13.80
N ILE A 566 15.03 -13.72 -14.13
CA ILE A 566 13.67 -13.78 -14.68
C ILE A 566 12.64 -13.65 -13.54
N LEU A 567 11.70 -12.74 -13.69
CA LEU A 567 10.53 -12.67 -12.82
C LEU A 567 9.42 -13.54 -13.44
N GLU A 568 9.34 -14.78 -12.97
CA GLU A 568 8.27 -15.72 -13.32
C GLU A 568 7.12 -15.48 -12.34
N GLU A 569 6.09 -14.75 -12.79
CA GLU A 569 5.10 -14.18 -11.87
C GLU A 569 3.94 -15.11 -11.57
N GLY A 570 3.75 -16.16 -12.37
CA GLY A 570 2.52 -16.96 -12.36
C GLY A 570 1.43 -16.27 -13.18
N ILE A 571 0.27 -16.88 -13.26
CA ILE A 571 -0.84 -16.41 -14.12
C ILE A 571 -1.46 -15.15 -13.48
N THR A 572 -0.77 -14.02 -13.63
CA THR A 572 -1.21 -12.72 -13.10
C THR A 572 -0.64 -11.57 -13.93
N GLU A 573 -1.41 -11.06 -14.86
CA GLU A 573 -1.01 -9.91 -15.67
C GLU A 573 -0.94 -8.64 -14.78
N ALA A 574 -1.84 -8.52 -13.80
CA ALA A 574 -1.83 -7.38 -12.86
C ALA A 574 -0.55 -7.36 -12.00
N GLY A 575 -0.10 -8.53 -11.53
CA GLY A 575 1.17 -8.65 -10.80
C GLY A 575 2.37 -8.37 -11.70
N SER A 576 2.35 -8.93 -12.91
CA SER A 576 3.44 -8.77 -13.88
C SER A 576 3.65 -7.30 -14.28
N ILE A 577 2.57 -6.56 -14.57
CA ILE A 577 2.67 -5.14 -14.89
C ILE A 577 3.11 -4.33 -13.66
N SER A 578 2.75 -4.74 -12.46
CA SER A 578 3.24 -4.08 -11.23
C SER A 578 4.75 -4.28 -11.07
N SER A 579 5.27 -5.47 -11.37
CA SER A 579 6.73 -5.71 -11.44
C SER A 579 7.39 -4.87 -12.53
N PHE A 580 6.73 -4.75 -13.70
CA PHE A 580 7.22 -3.90 -14.80
C PHE A 580 7.34 -2.45 -14.32
N ILE A 581 6.32 -1.93 -13.62
CA ILE A 581 6.33 -0.56 -13.08
C ILE A 581 7.50 -0.40 -12.10
N ALA A 582 7.66 -1.34 -11.17
CA ALA A 582 8.75 -1.28 -10.17
C ALA A 582 10.12 -1.28 -10.85
N ALA A 583 10.33 -2.15 -11.84
CA ALA A 583 11.59 -2.22 -12.60
C ALA A 583 11.79 -0.96 -13.45
N GLY A 584 10.76 -0.56 -14.19
CA GLY A 584 10.82 0.57 -15.12
C GLY A 584 10.98 1.93 -14.45
N THR A 585 10.71 2.02 -13.15
CA THR A 585 10.85 3.26 -12.37
C THR A 585 12.05 3.21 -11.41
N SER A 586 12.84 2.14 -11.43
CA SER A 586 13.98 2.00 -10.51
C SER A 586 15.02 3.11 -10.65
N TYR A 587 15.11 3.74 -11.82
CA TYR A 587 15.99 4.89 -12.02
C TYR A 587 15.57 6.10 -11.17
N LEU A 588 14.26 6.25 -10.92
CA LEU A 588 13.69 7.32 -10.08
C LEU A 588 13.65 6.95 -8.60
N SER A 589 13.43 5.68 -8.30
CA SER A 589 13.32 5.19 -6.93
C SER A 589 14.69 4.92 -6.29
N HIS A 590 15.59 4.29 -7.05
CA HIS A 590 16.88 3.78 -6.53
C HIS A 590 18.10 4.31 -7.28
N GLY A 591 17.92 5.07 -8.36
CA GLY A 591 19.04 5.54 -9.19
C GLY A 591 19.66 4.44 -10.06
N ILE A 592 18.93 3.36 -10.32
CA ILE A 592 19.40 2.20 -11.09
C ILE A 592 18.53 2.02 -12.34
N ASN A 593 19.11 2.10 -13.53
CA ASN A 593 18.39 1.92 -14.79
C ASN A 593 18.14 0.43 -15.07
N MET A 594 17.03 -0.13 -14.58
CA MET A 594 16.64 -1.49 -14.95
C MET A 594 15.80 -1.43 -16.23
N ILE A 595 15.91 -2.44 -17.07
CA ILE A 595 15.28 -2.50 -18.40
C ILE A 595 14.34 -3.70 -18.44
N PRO A 596 13.05 -3.51 -18.09
CA PRO A 596 12.10 -4.62 -18.10
C PRO A 596 11.59 -4.93 -19.50
N PHE A 597 11.46 -6.23 -19.76
CA PHE A 597 10.81 -6.82 -20.92
C PHE A 597 9.69 -7.71 -20.40
N PHE A 598 8.44 -7.21 -20.46
CA PHE A 598 7.28 -7.97 -19.98
C PHE A 598 6.53 -8.54 -21.20
N ILE A 599 6.58 -9.86 -21.37
CA ILE A 599 5.90 -10.56 -22.45
C ILE A 599 4.66 -11.30 -21.90
N TYR A 600 3.56 -11.21 -22.62
CA TYR A 600 2.25 -11.75 -22.24
C TYR A 600 1.41 -11.98 -23.50
N TYR A 601 0.32 -12.72 -23.38
CA TYR A 601 -0.65 -12.84 -24.49
C TYR A 601 -1.28 -11.48 -24.74
N SER A 602 -1.18 -10.94 -25.96
CA SER A 602 -1.65 -9.60 -26.30
C SER A 602 -3.12 -9.35 -25.93
N MET A 603 -3.97 -10.37 -26.09
CA MET A 603 -5.40 -10.26 -25.75
C MET A 603 -5.68 -10.16 -24.25
N PHE A 604 -4.72 -10.48 -23.39
CA PHE A 604 -4.92 -10.42 -21.93
C PHE A 604 -4.13 -9.29 -21.26
N GLY A 605 -3.58 -8.39 -22.06
CA GLY A 605 -2.81 -7.24 -21.57
C GLY A 605 -3.67 -5.99 -21.37
N LEU A 606 -3.64 -5.08 -22.34
CA LEU A 606 -4.24 -3.75 -22.21
C LEU A 606 -5.73 -3.77 -21.83
N GLN A 607 -6.50 -4.73 -22.30
CA GLN A 607 -7.91 -4.84 -21.93
C GLN A 607 -8.12 -5.29 -20.47
N ARG A 608 -7.13 -5.95 -19.88
CA ARG A 608 -7.22 -6.48 -18.50
C ARG A 608 -6.53 -5.57 -17.48
N VAL A 609 -5.41 -4.93 -17.86
CA VAL A 609 -4.59 -4.14 -16.94
C VAL A 609 -4.33 -2.72 -17.47
N GLY A 610 -5.24 -2.19 -18.27
CA GLY A 610 -5.09 -0.87 -18.89
C GLY A 610 -4.87 0.26 -17.88
N ASP A 611 -5.53 0.20 -16.74
CA ASP A 611 -5.38 1.20 -15.68
C ASP A 611 -3.96 1.18 -15.07
N LEU A 612 -3.35 -0.01 -14.94
CA LEU A 612 -1.95 -0.11 -14.50
C LEU A 612 -0.99 0.36 -15.59
N VAL A 613 -1.35 0.19 -16.88
CA VAL A 613 -0.57 0.76 -17.99
C VAL A 613 -0.64 2.29 -17.96
N TRP A 614 -1.81 2.87 -17.67
CA TRP A 614 -1.93 4.31 -17.44
C TRP A 614 -1.05 4.76 -16.27
N ALA A 615 -1.06 4.02 -15.15
CA ALA A 615 -0.21 4.31 -14.00
C ALA A 615 1.28 4.26 -14.38
N ALA A 616 1.68 3.29 -15.22
CA ALA A 616 3.05 3.18 -15.73
C ALA A 616 3.45 4.46 -16.49
N GLY A 617 2.54 4.97 -17.32
CA GLY A 617 2.77 6.22 -18.05
C GLY A 617 2.94 7.42 -17.13
N ASP A 618 2.05 7.55 -16.16
CA ASP A 618 2.07 8.68 -15.19
C ASP A 618 3.35 8.68 -14.35
N ILE A 619 3.75 7.51 -13.85
CA ILE A 619 4.91 7.41 -12.96
C ILE A 619 6.24 7.59 -13.69
N GLY A 620 6.25 7.39 -15.01
CA GLY A 620 7.45 7.50 -15.83
C GLY A 620 8.19 6.18 -15.98
N ALA A 621 7.47 5.06 -15.98
CA ALA A 621 8.06 3.74 -16.20
C ALA A 621 8.69 3.67 -17.61
N LYS A 622 9.84 3.01 -17.71
CA LYS A 622 10.54 2.73 -18.97
C LYS A 622 10.62 1.23 -19.19
N GLY A 623 10.63 0.79 -20.43
CA GLY A 623 10.75 -0.61 -20.77
C GLY A 623 9.82 -1.03 -21.89
N PHE A 624 9.70 -2.34 -22.09
CA PHE A 624 9.00 -2.93 -23.23
C PHE A 624 7.89 -3.84 -22.74
N LEU A 625 6.66 -3.53 -23.14
CA LEU A 625 5.50 -4.41 -23.06
C LEU A 625 5.42 -5.16 -24.40
N LEU A 626 5.35 -6.49 -24.34
CA LEU A 626 5.43 -7.33 -25.52
C LEU A 626 4.16 -8.20 -25.62
N GLY A 627 3.28 -7.85 -26.54
CA GLY A 627 2.04 -8.60 -26.76
C GLY A 627 2.27 -9.81 -27.66
N GLY A 628 2.49 -10.96 -27.04
CA GLY A 628 2.75 -12.21 -27.75
C GLY A 628 1.50 -12.84 -28.35
N THR A 629 1.69 -13.76 -29.30
CA THR A 629 0.65 -14.45 -30.07
C THR A 629 -0.40 -13.49 -30.67
N ALA A 630 0.09 -12.34 -31.18
CA ALA A 630 -0.79 -11.26 -31.66
C ALA A 630 -1.42 -11.51 -33.02
N GLY A 631 -1.13 -12.65 -33.65
CA GLY A 631 -1.69 -12.99 -34.99
C GLY A 631 -3.17 -13.31 -34.95
N ARG A 632 -3.76 -13.30 -36.14
CA ARG A 632 -5.16 -13.74 -36.36
C ARG A 632 -5.25 -15.10 -37.02
N THR A 633 -4.13 -15.69 -37.41
CA THR A 633 -4.07 -16.93 -38.17
C THR A 633 -3.26 -18.02 -37.46
N THR A 634 -2.10 -17.71 -36.92
CA THR A 634 -1.18 -18.67 -36.33
C THR A 634 -1.17 -18.52 -34.81
N LEU A 635 -1.98 -19.31 -34.14
CA LEU A 635 -2.19 -19.20 -32.68
C LEU A 635 -1.46 -20.28 -31.86
N ALA A 636 -0.72 -21.18 -32.53
CA ALA A 636 0.11 -22.20 -31.84
C ALA A 636 -0.70 -23.04 -30.82
N GLY A 637 -1.96 -23.34 -31.14
CA GLY A 637 -2.84 -24.17 -30.31
C GLY A 637 -3.82 -23.40 -29.42
N GLU A 638 -3.63 -22.09 -29.24
CA GLU A 638 -4.60 -21.27 -28.52
C GLU A 638 -5.90 -21.13 -29.34
N GLY A 639 -6.97 -20.78 -28.68
CA GLY A 639 -8.27 -20.64 -29.31
C GLY A 639 -8.58 -19.26 -29.87
N LEU A 640 -9.77 -19.09 -30.37
CA LEU A 640 -10.31 -17.86 -30.95
C LEU A 640 -10.14 -16.65 -29.99
N GLN A 641 -10.27 -16.87 -28.71
CA GLN A 641 -10.16 -15.81 -27.70
C GLN A 641 -8.76 -15.18 -27.63
N HIS A 642 -7.75 -15.79 -28.23
CA HIS A 642 -6.39 -15.24 -28.29
C HIS A 642 -6.12 -14.39 -29.53
N GLN A 643 -7.04 -14.39 -30.50
CA GLN A 643 -6.85 -13.60 -31.73
C GLN A 643 -6.87 -12.08 -31.39
N ASP A 644 -5.87 -11.38 -31.86
CA ASP A 644 -5.70 -9.96 -31.62
C ASP A 644 -5.63 -9.17 -32.93
N GLY A 645 -6.48 -8.18 -33.03
CA GLY A 645 -6.43 -7.22 -34.13
C GLY A 645 -6.67 -5.79 -33.65
N ASN A 646 -6.76 -5.59 -32.33
CA ASN A 646 -7.22 -4.32 -31.79
C ASN A 646 -6.50 -3.83 -30.53
N SER A 647 -5.50 -4.56 -30.03
CA SER A 647 -4.81 -4.14 -28.80
C SER A 647 -4.12 -2.78 -28.94
N HIS A 648 -3.64 -2.43 -30.13
CA HIS A 648 -3.05 -1.12 -30.40
C HIS A 648 -4.05 0.02 -30.21
N LEU A 649 -5.34 -0.20 -30.47
CA LEU A 649 -6.37 0.80 -30.22
C LEU A 649 -6.52 1.06 -28.72
N LEU A 650 -6.33 0.04 -27.88
CA LEU A 650 -6.37 0.18 -26.43
C LEU A 650 -5.12 0.90 -25.88
N ALA A 651 -4.00 0.78 -26.59
CA ALA A 651 -2.74 1.47 -26.25
C ALA A 651 -2.79 2.96 -26.63
N TYR A 652 -3.53 3.30 -27.67
CA TYR A 652 -3.53 4.63 -28.29
C TYR A 652 -3.81 5.78 -27.30
N PRO A 653 -4.76 5.64 -26.35
CA PRO A 653 -5.03 6.74 -25.40
C PRO A 653 -3.89 7.06 -24.42
N VAL A 654 -2.95 6.15 -24.19
CA VAL A 654 -1.85 6.38 -23.24
C VAL A 654 -0.80 7.28 -23.91
N PRO A 655 -0.63 8.55 -23.46
CA PRO A 655 0.07 9.57 -24.28
C PRO A 655 1.56 9.31 -24.50
N ASN A 656 2.23 8.59 -23.62
CA ASN A 656 3.67 8.32 -23.73
C ASN A 656 3.98 6.85 -24.03
N LEU A 657 3.01 6.09 -24.51
CA LEU A 657 3.19 4.69 -24.92
C LEU A 657 3.41 4.64 -26.43
N VAL A 658 4.62 4.26 -26.84
CA VAL A 658 5.01 4.14 -28.25
C VAL A 658 4.68 2.72 -28.70
N THR A 659 3.95 2.59 -29.81
CA THR A 659 3.44 1.27 -30.23
C THR A 659 3.96 0.87 -31.63
N TYR A 660 4.26 -0.45 -31.80
CA TYR A 660 4.73 -1.03 -33.06
C TYR A 660 4.16 -2.43 -33.24
N ASP A 661 3.93 -2.78 -34.51
CA ASP A 661 3.45 -4.11 -34.94
C ASP A 661 4.40 -4.66 -36.03
N PRO A 662 5.63 -5.06 -35.69
CA PRO A 662 6.60 -5.50 -36.69
C PRO A 662 6.28 -6.91 -37.23
N ALA A 663 6.59 -7.14 -38.52
CA ALA A 663 6.48 -8.45 -39.16
C ALA A 663 7.86 -9.12 -39.32
N PHE A 664 8.92 -8.35 -39.52
CA PHE A 664 10.24 -8.89 -39.88
C PHE A 664 11.26 -8.70 -38.76
N ALA A 665 12.27 -9.60 -38.76
CA ALA A 665 13.33 -9.61 -37.77
C ALA A 665 14.08 -8.26 -37.66
N TYR A 666 14.40 -7.64 -38.79
CA TYR A 666 15.14 -6.40 -38.81
C TYR A 666 14.33 -5.25 -38.22
N GLU A 667 13.02 -5.24 -38.43
CA GLU A 667 12.13 -4.22 -37.85
C GLU A 667 12.18 -4.30 -36.32
N LEU A 668 11.97 -5.49 -35.78
CA LEU A 668 11.96 -5.70 -34.32
C LEU A 668 13.32 -5.30 -33.71
N ALA A 669 14.41 -5.72 -34.37
CA ALA A 669 15.78 -5.42 -33.89
C ALA A 669 16.03 -3.90 -33.83
N LEU A 670 15.61 -3.16 -34.87
CA LEU A 670 15.73 -1.69 -34.93
C LEU A 670 14.87 -1.05 -33.83
N ILE A 671 13.62 -1.50 -33.67
CA ILE A 671 12.69 -0.94 -32.67
C ILE A 671 13.24 -1.11 -31.25
N ILE A 672 13.73 -2.31 -30.91
CA ILE A 672 14.26 -2.56 -29.56
C ILE A 672 15.51 -1.74 -29.29
N ARG A 673 16.45 -1.70 -30.26
CA ARG A 673 17.70 -0.93 -30.09
C ARG A 673 17.40 0.57 -29.94
N ASP A 674 16.55 1.10 -30.82
CA ASP A 674 16.16 2.51 -30.78
C ASP A 674 15.40 2.83 -29.48
N GLY A 675 14.53 1.92 -29.04
CA GLY A 675 13.81 2.08 -27.78
C GLY A 675 14.73 2.16 -26.57
N ILE A 676 15.75 1.30 -26.50
CA ILE A 676 16.75 1.36 -25.43
C ILE A 676 17.47 2.72 -25.50
N LYS A 677 17.86 3.16 -26.70
CA LYS A 677 18.53 4.44 -26.88
C LYS A 677 17.65 5.59 -26.37
N ARG A 678 16.42 5.67 -26.87
CA ARG A 678 15.50 6.77 -26.53
C ARG A 678 15.20 6.82 -25.01
N MET A 679 14.90 5.67 -24.42
CA MET A 679 14.52 5.62 -23.01
C MET A 679 15.70 5.81 -22.06
N TYR A 680 16.85 5.18 -22.34
CA TYR A 680 17.93 5.06 -21.36
C TYR A 680 19.18 5.89 -21.68
N GLU A 681 19.44 6.20 -22.95
CA GLU A 681 20.55 7.09 -23.34
C GLU A 681 20.03 8.54 -23.45
N ASP A 682 18.98 8.75 -24.25
CA ASP A 682 18.41 10.09 -24.51
C ASP A 682 17.45 10.54 -23.38
N GLN A 683 17.06 9.64 -22.49
CA GLN A 683 16.20 9.88 -21.30
C GLN A 683 14.80 10.41 -21.65
N GLU A 684 14.24 9.98 -22.79
CA GLU A 684 12.86 10.32 -23.14
C GLU A 684 11.87 9.66 -22.14
N HIS A 685 10.81 10.37 -21.83
CA HIS A 685 9.77 9.87 -20.90
C HIS A 685 8.71 9.09 -21.67
N ILE A 686 9.11 7.92 -22.17
CA ILE A 686 8.26 7.01 -22.97
C ILE A 686 8.49 5.56 -22.54
N PHE A 687 7.58 4.69 -22.95
CA PHE A 687 7.74 3.24 -22.87
C PHE A 687 7.08 2.62 -24.10
N TYR A 688 7.28 1.32 -24.32
CA TYR A 688 6.96 0.69 -25.60
C TYR A 688 5.92 -0.42 -25.43
N TYR A 689 5.00 -0.52 -26.39
CA TYR A 689 4.15 -1.70 -26.61
C TYR A 689 4.41 -2.25 -28.01
N ILE A 690 4.90 -3.49 -28.09
CA ILE A 690 5.26 -4.14 -29.37
C ILE A 690 4.50 -5.47 -29.45
N THR A 691 3.72 -5.68 -30.50
CA THR A 691 3.07 -6.95 -30.72
C THR A 691 4.05 -7.93 -31.39
N LEU A 692 4.00 -9.20 -30.99
CA LEU A 692 4.84 -10.28 -31.50
C LEU A 692 3.96 -11.40 -32.05
N MET A 693 4.35 -11.94 -33.19
CA MET A 693 3.60 -12.98 -33.89
C MET A 693 4.37 -14.29 -33.92
N ASN A 694 3.63 -15.41 -33.91
CA ASN A 694 4.20 -16.74 -34.08
C ASN A 694 4.31 -17.11 -35.58
N GLU A 695 3.65 -16.37 -36.44
CA GLU A 695 3.70 -16.61 -37.88
C GLU A 695 5.11 -16.29 -38.39
N ASN A 696 5.63 -17.17 -39.25
CA ASN A 696 6.98 -17.02 -39.81
C ASN A 696 6.91 -16.23 -41.12
N TYR A 697 7.86 -15.36 -41.34
CA TYR A 697 8.06 -14.59 -42.57
C TYR A 697 9.49 -14.67 -43.04
#